data_857830b3311bf29fbd0756ef13e698e3
#
_entry.id   857830b3311bf29fbd0756ef13e698e3
#
_cell.length_a   1.000
_cell.length_b   1.000
_cell.length_c   1.000
_cell.angle_alpha   90.00
_cell.angle_beta   90.00
_cell.angle_gamma   90.00
#
_symmetry.space_group_name_H-M   'P 1'
#
loop_
_entity.id
_entity.type
_entity.pdbx_description
1 polymer ?
#
loop_
_entity_poly.entity_id
_entity_poly.type
_entity_poly.pdbx_seq_one_letter_code
_entity_poly.pdbx_strand_id
1 'polypeptide(L)'
;VILVTTKQGREGKASIQYDGYYGVQNVYKKLNLLNATDYAMIRQEGQSNDNMEPLDFDKLLAPGDWKRIQEGKWNGTNWLNEMENKNAPIQSHSLNISGGTQQSVYSMGLSYTAHEGIFGKPVEPHYDRYTARINSEHTLYRIKDMDVIKVGENLSYSYSEKKGLAIGNMYGNNISSALQTNPMLPMWARDENGNDIVGEYHQAIPLLNVEVNPIGKMVYENGNNLTKNHNLNGNIYAVIQPIRNLKFRTNFGYNFSASSYRSFSPKYHLGDAAKRDNNSVYQSMSTGLGWTFENTLSYDFTIKDTHNFNTLIGMSAERGGLGESINGTNEKLIFDSFKYAYLDNAKLIIPGQTTLGGAPWEKTGLMSYFGRINYDYKETYMLTVVMRADGSSNFAKGNRWGYFPSVSAGWVLSNEKFMENITDKISFLKIRASWGQNGNQSITPFQYLSTIAMSNNDYFPGQDKGDKQTGSYPDIMPNPDVTWETSEQLDLGLDARFFDHRLSFTFDWYHKKTKDWLVQAPVLASYGTAAPYINGGDVVNKGVELSLGWRDNINDFNYSALINLSHNKNEVTRIANTEKIIHSGVRLGNVASEFARAEEGYPIGYFYGYQTDGLFQTPEDVQNYKNSEGVVIMPNALPGDVRFVDRNDDGIIDDKDKTMIGKSNPDYNLGINLNMSYKGFDLTLVASGVFGNDILRAYRMPDSPSQNYTSEILGRWTGPGTSNSIPRISSGNHINRSYISDLYLEDGSYVRMSNVTLGYDFKKLWKSLPFEQVRFYISAQNLFTITGYSGMDPEIGTSTGENWISGVDFGFYPTPRTFMVGASIKF
;
A
#
# COMPACT_ATOMS: atom_id res chain seq x y z
N VAL A 1 9.40 4.21 14.18
CA VAL A 1 8.65 3.22 14.98
C VAL A 1 7.35 3.85 15.46
N ILE A 2 6.21 3.21 15.17
CA ILE A 2 4.91 3.63 15.69
C ILE A 2 4.64 2.83 16.96
N LEU A 3 4.57 3.51 18.11
CA LEU A 3 4.20 2.90 19.39
C LEU A 3 2.71 3.09 19.64
N VAL A 4 1.96 1.99 19.70
CA VAL A 4 0.53 1.98 20.02
C VAL A 4 0.34 1.52 21.47
N THR A 5 -0.17 2.41 22.32
CA THR A 5 -0.53 2.08 23.70
C THR A 5 -2.04 2.03 23.84
N THR A 6 -2.59 0.88 24.19
CA THR A 6 -4.04 0.75 24.43
C THR A 6 -4.44 1.43 25.75
N LYS A 7 -5.64 2.01 25.80
CA LYS A 7 -6.21 2.54 27.03
C LYS A 7 -6.37 1.42 28.04
N GLN A 8 -5.77 1.57 29.20
CA GLN A 8 -5.94 0.68 30.34
C GLN A 8 -7.09 1.15 31.24
N GLY A 9 -7.61 0.25 32.05
CA GLY A 9 -8.54 0.58 33.11
C GLY A 9 -7.89 1.55 34.11
N ARG A 10 -8.70 2.35 34.77
CA ARG A 10 -8.26 3.29 35.83
C ARG A 10 -9.11 3.08 37.05
N GLU A 11 -8.52 3.34 38.22
CA GLU A 11 -9.26 3.43 39.45
C GLU A 11 -10.33 4.53 39.33
N GLY A 12 -11.54 4.22 39.79
CA GLY A 12 -12.67 5.13 39.78
C GLY A 12 -13.98 4.46 39.36
N LYS A 13 -15.05 5.27 39.35
CA LYS A 13 -16.36 4.82 38.83
C LYS A 13 -16.27 4.36 37.36
N ALA A 14 -17.12 3.43 36.99
CA ALA A 14 -17.22 3.02 35.60
C ALA A 14 -17.58 4.21 34.72
N SER A 15 -16.78 4.43 33.69
CA SER A 15 -17.02 5.42 32.63
C SER A 15 -17.43 4.67 31.36
N ILE A 16 -18.53 5.06 30.78
CA ILE A 16 -19.06 4.50 29.54
C ILE A 16 -18.94 5.56 28.46
N GLN A 17 -18.28 5.24 27.36
CA GLN A 17 -18.12 6.13 26.23
C GLN A 17 -18.63 5.46 24.96
N TYR A 18 -19.54 6.14 24.28
CA TYR A 18 -19.99 5.80 22.93
C TYR A 18 -19.40 6.79 21.94
N ASP A 19 -18.79 6.28 20.85
CA ASP A 19 -18.35 7.06 19.72
C ASP A 19 -18.91 6.40 18.44
N GLY A 20 -19.58 7.18 17.61
CA GLY A 20 -20.14 6.65 16.38
C GLY A 20 -20.30 7.69 15.31
N TYR A 21 -20.23 7.25 14.05
CA TYR A 21 -20.53 8.07 12.88
C TYR A 21 -21.21 7.27 11.78
N TYR A 22 -21.94 7.99 10.95
CA TYR A 22 -22.42 7.55 9.66
C TYR A 22 -22.00 8.56 8.60
N GLY A 23 -21.66 8.08 7.40
CA GLY A 23 -21.23 8.92 6.32
C GLY A 23 -21.42 8.30 4.95
N VAL A 24 -21.03 9.06 3.93
CA VAL A 24 -21.07 8.67 2.52
C VAL A 24 -19.73 8.96 1.86
N GLN A 25 -19.34 8.05 0.99
CA GLN A 25 -18.09 8.10 0.24
C GLN A 25 -18.36 8.30 -1.25
N ASN A 26 -17.56 9.09 -1.91
CA ASN A 26 -17.66 9.36 -3.34
C ASN A 26 -16.28 9.39 -3.98
N VAL A 27 -16.22 9.13 -5.27
CA VAL A 27 -15.00 9.32 -6.06
C VAL A 27 -14.64 10.81 -6.07
N TYR A 28 -13.38 11.13 -5.78
CA TYR A 28 -12.90 12.51 -5.78
C TYR A 28 -12.72 13.06 -7.20
N LYS A 29 -12.03 12.28 -8.07
CA LYS A 29 -11.70 12.63 -9.45
C LYS A 29 -11.84 11.38 -10.32
N LYS A 30 -12.49 11.51 -11.45
CA LYS A 30 -12.56 10.48 -12.50
C LYS A 30 -11.79 10.95 -13.72
N LEU A 31 -11.22 10.00 -14.45
CA LEU A 31 -10.63 10.29 -15.75
C LEU A 31 -11.73 10.56 -16.77
N ASN A 32 -11.53 11.58 -17.58
CA ASN A 32 -12.38 11.87 -18.73
C ASN A 32 -11.94 10.94 -19.88
N LEU A 33 -12.71 9.91 -20.14
CA LEU A 33 -12.49 8.97 -21.23
C LEU A 33 -13.19 9.46 -22.49
N LEU A 34 -12.68 9.04 -23.67
CA LEU A 34 -13.33 9.34 -24.94
C LEU A 34 -14.71 8.68 -25.01
N ASN A 35 -15.65 9.38 -25.62
CA ASN A 35 -16.91 8.84 -26.08
C ASN A 35 -16.74 8.08 -27.40
N ALA A 36 -17.79 7.43 -27.90
CA ALA A 36 -17.72 6.62 -29.10
C ALA A 36 -17.36 7.43 -30.37
N THR A 37 -17.83 8.65 -30.49
CA THR A 37 -17.57 9.51 -31.66
C THR A 37 -16.12 9.96 -31.71
N ASP A 38 -15.61 10.47 -30.59
CA ASP A 38 -14.22 10.90 -30.48
C ASP A 38 -13.26 9.71 -30.63
N TYR A 39 -13.61 8.56 -30.05
CA TYR A 39 -12.84 7.33 -30.19
C TYR A 39 -12.77 6.86 -31.65
N ALA A 40 -13.91 6.88 -32.39
CA ALA A 40 -13.95 6.53 -33.82
C ALA A 40 -13.04 7.46 -34.65
N MET A 41 -13.07 8.76 -34.38
CA MET A 41 -12.23 9.75 -35.03
C MET A 41 -10.73 9.42 -34.80
N ILE A 42 -10.33 9.18 -33.55
CA ILE A 42 -8.94 8.86 -33.19
C ILE A 42 -8.49 7.56 -33.87
N ARG A 43 -9.34 6.54 -33.89
CA ARG A 43 -9.03 5.26 -34.56
C ARG A 43 -8.88 5.40 -36.05
N GLN A 44 -9.74 6.16 -36.70
CA GLN A 44 -9.71 6.41 -38.14
C GLN A 44 -8.48 7.22 -38.55
N GLU A 45 -8.12 8.23 -37.76
CA GLU A 45 -6.91 9.02 -37.98
C GLU A 45 -5.65 8.16 -37.84
N GLY A 46 -5.59 7.25 -36.86
CA GLY A 46 -4.48 6.31 -36.74
C GLY A 46 -4.31 5.43 -37.98
N GLN A 47 -5.42 4.92 -38.56
CA GLN A 47 -5.39 4.18 -39.83
C GLN A 47 -4.81 5.05 -40.95
N SER A 48 -5.30 6.28 -41.07
CA SER A 48 -4.85 7.22 -42.12
C SER A 48 -3.36 7.55 -41.97
N ASN A 49 -2.90 7.81 -40.75
CA ASN A 49 -1.50 8.16 -40.49
C ASN A 49 -0.52 7.01 -40.80
N ASP A 50 -0.98 5.78 -40.71
CA ASP A 50 -0.18 4.58 -41.02
C ASP A 50 -0.42 4.04 -42.42
N ASN A 51 -1.14 4.77 -43.30
CA ASN A 51 -1.53 4.37 -44.66
C ASN A 51 -2.25 3.01 -44.70
N MET A 52 -3.06 2.71 -43.67
CA MET A 52 -3.87 1.51 -43.55
C MET A 52 -5.29 1.77 -44.13
N GLU A 53 -6.00 0.69 -44.48
CA GLU A 53 -7.39 0.80 -44.89
C GLU A 53 -8.27 1.37 -43.79
N PRO A 54 -9.24 2.22 -44.12
CA PRO A 54 -10.18 2.76 -43.15
C PRO A 54 -10.97 1.68 -42.42
N LEU A 55 -11.25 1.89 -41.13
CA LEU A 55 -12.08 0.96 -40.34
C LEU A 55 -13.53 1.02 -40.83
N ASP A 56 -14.10 -0.14 -41.18
CA ASP A 56 -15.52 -0.31 -41.49
C ASP A 56 -16.30 -0.60 -40.21
N PHE A 57 -16.75 0.46 -39.54
CA PHE A 57 -17.47 0.36 -38.27
C PHE A 57 -18.81 -0.36 -38.39
N ASP A 58 -19.46 -0.40 -39.53
CA ASP A 58 -20.68 -1.19 -39.71
C ASP A 58 -20.45 -2.69 -39.58
N LYS A 59 -19.22 -3.16 -39.98
CA LYS A 59 -18.82 -4.57 -39.80
C LYS A 59 -18.16 -4.87 -38.46
N LEU A 60 -17.56 -3.88 -37.83
CA LEU A 60 -16.75 -4.04 -36.61
C LEU A 60 -17.54 -3.88 -35.31
N LEU A 61 -18.72 -3.24 -35.37
CA LEU A 61 -19.62 -3.04 -34.24
C LEU A 61 -20.83 -3.97 -34.30
N ALA A 62 -21.61 -3.98 -33.23
CA ALA A 62 -22.89 -4.65 -33.25
C ALA A 62 -23.84 -4.01 -34.31
N PRO A 63 -24.73 -4.79 -34.93
CA PRO A 63 -25.59 -4.29 -36.00
C PRO A 63 -26.38 -3.05 -35.59
N GLY A 64 -26.27 -2.00 -36.40
CA GLY A 64 -26.97 -0.74 -36.21
C GLY A 64 -26.33 0.25 -35.21
N ASP A 65 -25.28 -0.14 -34.48
CA ASP A 65 -24.65 0.72 -33.49
C ASP A 65 -23.89 1.89 -34.13
N TRP A 66 -23.22 1.66 -35.25
CA TRP A 66 -22.54 2.75 -35.94
C TRP A 66 -23.53 3.85 -36.37
N LYS A 67 -24.69 3.47 -36.91
CA LYS A 67 -25.74 4.41 -37.25
C LYS A 67 -26.26 5.19 -36.04
N ARG A 68 -26.44 4.50 -34.89
CA ARG A 68 -26.88 5.17 -33.63
C ARG A 68 -25.84 6.20 -33.14
N ILE A 69 -24.54 5.91 -33.29
CA ILE A 69 -23.46 6.84 -32.95
C ILE A 69 -23.51 8.05 -33.88
N GLN A 70 -23.60 7.83 -35.20
CA GLN A 70 -23.66 8.91 -36.18
C GLN A 70 -24.89 9.81 -36.02
N GLU A 71 -26.03 9.27 -35.61
CA GLU A 71 -27.27 10.00 -35.35
C GLU A 71 -27.27 10.67 -33.95
N GLY A 72 -26.22 10.51 -33.15
CA GLY A 72 -26.15 11.04 -31.78
C GLY A 72 -27.11 10.36 -30.78
N LYS A 73 -27.67 9.20 -31.16
CA LYS A 73 -28.60 8.42 -30.29
C LYS A 73 -27.90 7.59 -29.22
N TRP A 74 -26.61 7.35 -29.39
CA TRP A 74 -25.77 6.65 -28.43
C TRP A 74 -24.36 7.19 -28.49
N ASN A 75 -23.83 7.64 -27.33
CA ASN A 75 -22.49 8.23 -27.21
C ASN A 75 -21.42 7.21 -26.75
N GLY A 76 -21.79 5.91 -26.71
CA GLY A 76 -20.92 4.87 -26.18
C GLY A 76 -21.09 4.63 -24.69
N THR A 77 -20.40 3.63 -24.16
CA THR A 77 -20.43 3.24 -22.76
C THR A 77 -19.28 3.87 -22.00
N ASN A 78 -19.58 4.63 -20.94
CA ASN A 78 -18.56 5.11 -20.00
C ASN A 78 -18.43 4.11 -18.85
N TRP A 79 -17.50 3.19 -18.96
CA TRP A 79 -17.33 2.06 -18.03
C TRP A 79 -17.03 2.47 -16.59
N LEU A 80 -16.33 3.58 -16.36
CA LEU A 80 -16.11 4.10 -15.01
C LEU A 80 -17.41 4.56 -14.34
N ASN A 81 -18.31 5.18 -15.13
CA ASN A 81 -19.61 5.62 -14.60
C ASN A 81 -20.52 4.43 -14.29
N GLU A 82 -20.47 3.37 -15.12
CA GLU A 82 -21.26 2.16 -14.91
C GLU A 82 -20.88 1.40 -13.64
N MET A 83 -19.61 1.44 -13.26
CA MET A 83 -19.12 0.76 -12.05
C MET A 83 -19.07 1.66 -10.80
N GLU A 84 -19.38 2.96 -10.92
CA GLU A 84 -19.35 3.90 -9.78
C GLU A 84 -20.50 3.64 -8.79
N ASN A 85 -20.16 3.56 -7.50
CA ASN A 85 -21.12 3.54 -6.40
C ASN A 85 -21.18 4.92 -5.74
N LYS A 86 -22.12 5.75 -6.15
CA LYS A 86 -22.29 7.10 -5.58
C LYS A 86 -22.86 7.01 -4.17
N ASN A 87 -22.35 7.86 -3.27
CA ASN A 87 -22.74 7.90 -1.86
C ASN A 87 -22.63 6.54 -1.15
N ALA A 88 -21.56 5.80 -1.44
CA ALA A 88 -21.28 4.53 -0.79
C ALA A 88 -21.27 4.70 0.75
N PRO A 89 -22.09 3.97 1.51
CA PRO A 89 -22.22 4.17 2.94
C PRO A 89 -20.95 3.75 3.69
N ILE A 90 -20.65 4.49 4.77
CA ILE A 90 -19.65 4.14 5.76
C ILE A 90 -20.19 4.41 7.15
N GLN A 91 -19.96 3.51 8.08
CA GLN A 91 -20.35 3.71 9.48
C GLN A 91 -19.35 3.04 10.42
N SER A 92 -19.25 3.61 11.62
CA SER A 92 -18.50 3.00 12.72
C SER A 92 -19.15 3.37 14.05
N HIS A 93 -19.24 2.37 14.92
CA HIS A 93 -19.81 2.51 16.26
C HIS A 93 -18.90 1.82 17.26
N SER A 94 -18.56 2.48 18.35
CA SER A 94 -17.77 1.89 19.42
C SER A 94 -18.35 2.24 20.78
N LEU A 95 -18.40 1.24 21.64
CA LEU A 95 -18.78 1.36 23.06
C LEU A 95 -17.58 0.94 23.90
N ASN A 96 -17.10 1.84 24.75
CA ASN A 96 -15.99 1.58 25.66
C ASN A 96 -16.45 1.75 27.10
N ILE A 97 -16.09 0.79 27.95
CA ILE A 97 -16.41 0.79 29.39
C ILE A 97 -15.08 0.61 30.13
N SER A 98 -14.76 1.51 31.05
CA SER A 98 -13.55 1.40 31.85
C SER A 98 -13.82 1.83 33.29
N GLY A 99 -13.15 1.18 34.23
CA GLY A 99 -13.29 1.48 35.66
C GLY A 99 -12.37 0.62 36.50
N GLY A 100 -12.53 0.70 37.79
CA GLY A 100 -11.76 -0.17 38.67
C GLY A 100 -11.65 0.32 40.12
N THR A 101 -10.99 -0.49 40.91
CA THR A 101 -10.58 -0.22 42.27
C THR A 101 -9.06 -0.21 42.36
N GLN A 102 -8.51 0.06 43.55
CA GLN A 102 -7.05 -0.07 43.78
C GLN A 102 -6.49 -1.48 43.53
N GLN A 103 -7.33 -2.50 43.58
CA GLN A 103 -6.90 -3.89 43.39
C GLN A 103 -7.13 -4.41 41.98
N SER A 104 -8.12 -3.85 41.28
CA SER A 104 -8.52 -4.36 39.94
C SER A 104 -8.98 -3.24 39.07
N VAL A 105 -8.35 -3.09 37.90
CA VAL A 105 -8.76 -2.15 36.87
C VAL A 105 -9.09 -2.89 35.59
N TYR A 106 -10.07 -2.38 34.85
CA TYR A 106 -10.51 -3.01 33.60
C TYR A 106 -10.89 -1.98 32.54
N SER A 107 -10.76 -2.38 31.28
CA SER A 107 -11.30 -1.67 30.11
C SER A 107 -11.85 -2.66 29.11
N MET A 108 -13.08 -2.45 28.69
CA MET A 108 -13.78 -3.28 27.70
C MET A 108 -14.18 -2.40 26.53
N GLY A 109 -14.19 -2.96 25.32
CA GLY A 109 -14.61 -2.25 24.12
C GLY A 109 -15.34 -3.18 23.16
N LEU A 110 -16.43 -2.70 22.61
CA LEU A 110 -17.14 -3.31 21.49
C LEU A 110 -17.13 -2.33 20.33
N SER A 111 -16.85 -2.78 19.13
CA SER A 111 -16.96 -1.92 17.94
C SER A 111 -17.52 -2.66 16.74
N TYR A 112 -18.23 -1.92 15.91
CA TYR A 112 -18.70 -2.31 14.59
C TYR A 112 -18.27 -1.27 13.58
N THR A 113 -17.72 -1.71 12.45
CA THR A 113 -17.35 -0.85 11.32
C THR A 113 -17.82 -1.52 10.03
N ALA A 114 -18.47 -0.75 9.18
CA ALA A 114 -18.92 -1.19 7.86
C ALA A 114 -18.66 -0.11 6.82
N HIS A 115 -18.28 -0.52 5.60
CA HIS A 115 -18.19 0.38 4.46
C HIS A 115 -18.39 -0.36 3.14
N GLU A 116 -18.93 0.33 2.17
CA GLU A 116 -19.05 -0.13 0.81
C GLU A 116 -18.00 0.53 -0.09
N GLY A 117 -17.64 -0.15 -1.17
CA GLY A 117 -16.72 0.40 -2.16
C GLY A 117 -17.35 1.51 -2.98
N ILE A 118 -16.55 2.52 -3.37
CA ILE A 118 -16.96 3.61 -4.26
C ILE A 118 -16.99 3.20 -5.73
N PHE A 119 -16.37 2.07 -6.08
CA PHE A 119 -16.47 1.39 -7.37
C PHE A 119 -16.91 -0.05 -7.16
N GLY A 120 -17.52 -0.65 -8.20
CA GLY A 120 -17.82 -2.07 -8.24
C GLY A 120 -19.31 -2.39 -8.40
N LYS A 121 -20.14 -1.45 -8.82
CA LYS A 121 -21.51 -1.80 -9.22
C LYS A 121 -21.50 -2.67 -10.48
N PRO A 122 -22.42 -3.67 -10.53
CA PRO A 122 -23.44 -4.04 -9.59
C PRO A 122 -23.00 -5.08 -8.52
N VAL A 123 -21.70 -5.36 -8.37
CA VAL A 123 -21.17 -6.36 -7.42
C VAL A 123 -21.30 -5.90 -5.96
N GLU A 124 -21.22 -4.60 -5.72
CA GLU A 124 -21.33 -3.97 -4.40
C GLU A 124 -20.31 -4.52 -3.38
N PRO A 125 -19.01 -4.28 -3.60
CA PRO A 125 -17.98 -4.71 -2.67
C PRO A 125 -18.19 -4.03 -1.31
N HIS A 126 -18.04 -4.81 -0.24
CA HIS A 126 -18.24 -4.32 1.13
C HIS A 126 -17.31 -5.00 2.14
N TYR A 127 -17.16 -4.34 3.27
CA TYR A 127 -16.40 -4.84 4.41
C TYR A 127 -17.14 -4.53 5.70
N ASP A 128 -17.37 -5.58 6.50
CA ASP A 128 -17.99 -5.52 7.82
C ASP A 128 -17.03 -6.08 8.86
N ARG A 129 -16.89 -5.42 10.00
CA ARG A 129 -16.00 -5.85 11.08
C ARG A 129 -16.63 -5.61 12.44
N TYR A 130 -16.65 -6.65 13.26
CA TYR A 130 -17.00 -6.64 14.67
C TYR A 130 -15.75 -6.88 15.50
N THR A 131 -15.53 -6.08 16.55
CA THR A 131 -14.39 -6.26 17.45
C THR A 131 -14.85 -6.20 18.89
N ALA A 132 -14.39 -7.16 19.69
CA ALA A 132 -14.52 -7.16 21.14
C ALA A 132 -13.13 -7.18 21.77
N ARG A 133 -12.88 -6.33 22.74
CA ARG A 133 -11.63 -6.28 23.49
C ARG A 133 -11.88 -6.17 24.98
N ILE A 134 -10.99 -6.80 25.74
CA ILE A 134 -10.94 -6.66 27.18
C ILE A 134 -9.48 -6.55 27.59
N ASN A 135 -9.19 -5.68 28.52
CA ASN A 135 -7.94 -5.68 29.26
C ASN A 135 -8.22 -5.45 30.73
N SER A 136 -7.53 -6.19 31.58
CA SER A 136 -7.60 -6.00 32.99
C SER A 136 -6.24 -6.19 33.66
N GLU A 137 -6.08 -5.62 34.82
CA GLU A 137 -4.92 -5.83 35.71
C GLU A 137 -5.40 -5.97 37.15
N HIS A 138 -4.90 -6.99 37.86
CA HIS A 138 -5.28 -7.33 39.21
C HIS A 138 -4.04 -7.42 40.09
N THR A 139 -4.04 -6.69 41.20
CA THR A 139 -3.06 -6.84 42.27
C THR A 139 -3.47 -7.98 43.19
N LEU A 140 -2.75 -9.11 43.07
CA LEU A 140 -3.02 -10.31 43.88
C LEU A 140 -2.42 -10.24 45.25
N TYR A 141 -1.28 -9.58 45.39
CA TYR A 141 -0.61 -9.45 46.67
C TYR A 141 0.06 -8.08 46.81
N ARG A 142 -0.17 -7.44 47.99
CA ARG A 142 0.35 -6.11 48.30
C ARG A 142 0.95 -6.13 49.71
N ILE A 143 2.08 -5.50 49.89
CA ILE A 143 2.70 -5.24 51.20
C ILE A 143 2.80 -3.72 51.35
N LYS A 144 2.05 -3.16 52.32
CA LYS A 144 1.90 -1.70 52.51
C LYS A 144 1.49 -1.04 51.18
N ASP A 145 2.34 -0.16 50.67
CA ASP A 145 2.11 0.60 49.43
C ASP A 145 2.75 -0.04 48.19
N MET A 146 3.27 -1.26 48.30
CA MET A 146 3.95 -1.94 47.22
C MET A 146 3.11 -3.12 46.70
N ASP A 147 2.79 -3.07 45.43
CA ASP A 147 2.17 -4.18 44.69
C ASP A 147 3.25 -5.22 44.41
N VAL A 148 3.19 -6.34 45.15
CA VAL A 148 4.20 -7.41 45.03
C VAL A 148 3.91 -8.35 43.87
N ILE A 149 2.64 -8.71 43.67
CA ILE A 149 2.24 -9.59 42.58
C ILE A 149 1.06 -8.94 41.86
N LYS A 150 1.25 -8.69 40.55
CA LYS A 150 0.19 -8.30 39.64
C LYS A 150 0.05 -9.31 38.53
N VAL A 151 -1.17 -9.53 38.08
CA VAL A 151 -1.48 -10.29 36.88
C VAL A 151 -2.38 -9.46 35.99
N GLY A 152 -2.25 -9.62 34.69
CA GLY A 152 -3.12 -8.92 33.76
C GLY A 152 -3.24 -9.68 32.44
N GLU A 153 -4.29 -9.34 31.73
CA GLU A 153 -4.52 -9.82 30.37
C GLU A 153 -4.92 -8.68 29.45
N ASN A 154 -4.62 -8.87 28.18
CA ASN A 154 -5.19 -8.09 27.09
C ASN A 154 -5.68 -9.08 26.03
N LEU A 155 -6.94 -8.98 25.67
CA LEU A 155 -7.57 -9.87 24.69
C LEU A 155 -8.33 -9.01 23.69
N SER A 156 -8.16 -9.32 22.41
CA SER A 156 -8.90 -8.70 21.31
C SER A 156 -9.35 -9.80 20.33
N TYR A 157 -10.63 -9.88 20.12
CA TYR A 157 -11.22 -10.74 19.10
C TYR A 157 -11.86 -9.87 18.03
N SER A 158 -11.62 -10.18 16.76
CA SER A 158 -12.32 -9.56 15.64
C SER A 158 -12.85 -10.61 14.67
N TYR A 159 -14.07 -10.37 14.21
CA TYR A 159 -14.70 -11.06 13.10
C TYR A 159 -14.91 -10.08 11.97
N SER A 160 -14.56 -10.46 10.73
CA SER A 160 -14.85 -9.64 9.57
C SER A 160 -15.36 -10.45 8.39
N GLU A 161 -16.24 -9.83 7.62
CA GLU A 161 -16.68 -10.29 6.31
C GLU A 161 -16.24 -9.30 5.24
N LYS A 162 -15.79 -9.80 4.09
CA LYS A 162 -15.37 -8.99 2.95
C LYS A 162 -15.85 -9.62 1.66
N LYS A 163 -16.51 -8.82 0.83
CA LYS A 163 -16.72 -9.07 -0.60
C LYS A 163 -15.86 -8.08 -1.37
N GLY A 164 -15.01 -8.55 -2.25
CA GLY A 164 -13.98 -7.73 -2.88
C GLY A 164 -14.03 -7.73 -4.41
N LEU A 165 -13.29 -6.79 -4.99
CA LEU A 165 -12.99 -6.73 -6.42
C LEU A 165 -11.54 -7.15 -6.64
N ALA A 166 -11.22 -7.58 -7.87
CA ALA A 166 -9.84 -7.71 -8.31
C ALA A 166 -9.28 -6.31 -8.60
N ILE A 167 -8.27 -5.91 -7.84
CA ILE A 167 -7.55 -4.63 -7.98
C ILE A 167 -6.06 -4.87 -7.76
N GLY A 168 -5.23 -3.94 -8.19
CA GLY A 168 -3.84 -3.85 -7.77
C GLY A 168 -2.79 -4.45 -8.68
N ASN A 169 -3.16 -5.09 -9.81
CA ASN A 169 -2.19 -5.51 -10.83
C ASN A 169 -2.69 -5.16 -12.24
N MET A 170 -1.82 -5.31 -13.23
CA MET A 170 -2.13 -4.92 -14.60
C MET A 170 -3.16 -5.84 -15.29
N TYR A 171 -3.18 -7.13 -14.97
CA TYR A 171 -3.99 -8.12 -15.70
C TYR A 171 -5.33 -8.45 -15.01
N GLY A 172 -5.42 -8.32 -13.72
CA GLY A 172 -6.61 -8.67 -12.93
C GLY A 172 -7.33 -7.48 -12.30
N ASN A 173 -7.17 -6.27 -12.82
CA ASN A 173 -7.66 -5.03 -12.23
C ASN A 173 -8.96 -4.58 -12.91
N ASN A 174 -10.08 -4.62 -12.17
CA ASN A 174 -11.38 -4.20 -12.70
C ASN A 174 -11.42 -2.71 -13.09
N ILE A 175 -10.73 -1.82 -12.36
CA ILE A 175 -10.66 -0.38 -12.67
C ILE A 175 -9.85 -0.17 -13.94
N SER A 176 -8.68 -0.80 -14.05
CA SER A 176 -7.86 -0.75 -15.27
C SER A 176 -8.64 -1.25 -16.48
N SER A 177 -9.38 -2.36 -16.34
CA SER A 177 -10.24 -2.87 -17.41
C SER A 177 -11.30 -1.86 -17.84
N ALA A 178 -11.94 -1.16 -16.90
CA ALA A 178 -12.91 -0.10 -17.21
C ALA A 178 -12.28 1.13 -17.88
N LEU A 179 -11.03 1.47 -17.53
CA LEU A 179 -10.29 2.55 -18.17
C LEU A 179 -9.88 2.22 -19.61
N GLN A 180 -9.56 0.96 -19.86
CA GLN A 180 -9.01 0.49 -21.13
C GLN A 180 -10.09 0.10 -22.14
N THR A 181 -11.25 -0.40 -21.69
CA THR A 181 -12.25 -0.93 -22.59
C THR A 181 -12.84 0.16 -23.49
N ASN A 182 -12.93 -0.18 -24.75
CA ASN A 182 -13.47 0.63 -25.84
C ASN A 182 -14.91 1.10 -25.53
N PRO A 183 -15.22 2.39 -25.71
CA PRO A 183 -16.56 2.92 -25.45
C PRO A 183 -17.62 2.47 -26.47
N MET A 184 -17.21 1.92 -27.62
CA MET A 184 -18.14 1.43 -28.66
C MET A 184 -18.69 0.04 -28.37
N LEU A 185 -18.25 -0.63 -27.28
CA LEU A 185 -18.86 -1.87 -26.81
C LEU A 185 -20.10 -1.54 -25.98
N PRO A 186 -21.29 -2.07 -26.32
CA PRO A 186 -22.49 -1.89 -25.51
C PRO A 186 -22.37 -2.64 -24.17
N MET A 187 -23.00 -2.11 -23.13
CA MET A 187 -23.05 -2.80 -21.84
C MET A 187 -23.92 -4.05 -21.89
N TRP A 188 -25.09 -3.94 -22.52
CA TRP A 188 -26.09 -5.02 -22.57
C TRP A 188 -26.17 -5.63 -23.96
N ALA A 189 -26.47 -6.93 -24.01
CA ALA A 189 -26.92 -7.58 -25.23
C ALA A 189 -28.17 -6.89 -25.78
N ARG A 190 -28.46 -7.04 -27.06
CA ARG A 190 -29.60 -6.39 -27.72
C ARG A 190 -30.52 -7.41 -28.39
N ASP A 191 -31.81 -7.09 -28.36
CA ASP A 191 -32.83 -7.82 -29.08
C ASP A 191 -32.80 -7.52 -30.60
N GLU A 192 -33.65 -8.20 -31.35
CA GLU A 192 -33.76 -8.01 -32.82
C GLU A 192 -34.19 -6.57 -33.22
N ASN A 193 -34.75 -5.82 -32.30
CA ASN A 193 -35.18 -4.43 -32.49
C ASN A 193 -34.10 -3.40 -32.05
N GLY A 194 -32.98 -3.88 -31.55
CA GLY A 194 -31.87 -3.07 -31.04
C GLY A 194 -32.07 -2.50 -29.64
N ASN A 195 -33.02 -3.05 -28.85
CA ASN A 195 -33.23 -2.66 -27.46
C ASN A 195 -32.31 -3.47 -26.53
N ASP A 196 -31.87 -2.85 -25.44
CA ASP A 196 -31.01 -3.48 -24.47
C ASP A 196 -31.75 -4.57 -23.67
N ILE A 197 -31.17 -5.78 -23.62
CA ILE A 197 -31.62 -6.90 -22.78
C ILE A 197 -30.90 -6.75 -21.44
N VAL A 198 -31.48 -5.99 -20.54
CA VAL A 198 -30.87 -5.71 -19.21
C VAL A 198 -30.68 -7.00 -18.43
N GLY A 199 -29.45 -7.22 -17.95
CA GLY A 199 -29.03 -8.44 -17.27
C GLY A 199 -28.24 -9.41 -18.13
N GLU A 200 -28.22 -9.24 -19.45
CA GLU A 200 -27.36 -9.98 -20.38
C GLU A 200 -26.25 -9.07 -20.90
N TYR A 201 -25.00 -9.34 -20.51
CA TYR A 201 -23.87 -8.52 -20.94
C TYR A 201 -23.50 -8.78 -22.39
N HIS A 202 -23.20 -7.71 -23.12
CA HIS A 202 -22.82 -7.82 -24.52
C HIS A 202 -21.49 -8.57 -24.66
N GLN A 203 -21.42 -9.46 -25.64
CA GLN A 203 -20.21 -10.18 -26.00
C GLN A 203 -19.21 -9.24 -26.72
N ALA A 204 -17.95 -9.67 -26.79
CA ALA A 204 -16.93 -8.95 -27.54
C ALA A 204 -17.37 -8.71 -28.99
N ILE A 205 -17.00 -7.57 -29.54
CA ILE A 205 -17.26 -7.17 -30.94
C ILE A 205 -15.97 -7.31 -31.75
N PRO A 206 -16.06 -7.44 -33.08
CA PRO A 206 -14.88 -7.62 -33.93
C PRO A 206 -13.83 -6.51 -33.84
N LEU A 207 -14.24 -5.31 -33.42
CA LEU A 207 -13.32 -4.18 -33.20
C LEU A 207 -12.32 -4.43 -32.06
N LEU A 208 -12.71 -5.28 -31.09
CA LEU A 208 -11.89 -5.62 -29.92
C LEU A 208 -10.95 -6.77 -30.25
N ASN A 209 -9.75 -6.73 -29.68
CA ASN A 209 -8.78 -7.80 -29.79
C ASN A 209 -8.95 -8.82 -28.65
N VAL A 210 -8.68 -8.38 -27.42
CA VAL A 210 -8.76 -9.21 -26.19
C VAL A 210 -9.66 -8.60 -25.14
N GLU A 211 -10.09 -7.36 -25.32
CA GLU A 211 -10.96 -6.67 -24.39
C GLU A 211 -12.38 -7.27 -24.48
N VAL A 212 -13.00 -7.39 -23.35
CA VAL A 212 -14.39 -7.85 -23.21
C VAL A 212 -15.15 -6.89 -22.32
N ASN A 213 -16.45 -7.04 -22.22
CA ASN A 213 -17.29 -6.26 -21.31
C ASN A 213 -16.74 -6.31 -19.87
N PRO A 214 -16.19 -5.21 -19.33
CA PRO A 214 -15.51 -5.20 -18.04
C PRO A 214 -16.47 -5.40 -16.87
N ILE A 215 -17.70 -4.94 -17.00
CA ILE A 215 -18.75 -5.11 -15.98
C ILE A 215 -19.23 -6.56 -15.95
N GLY A 216 -19.49 -7.16 -17.13
CA GLY A 216 -19.85 -8.56 -17.23
C GLY A 216 -18.75 -9.47 -16.65
N LYS A 217 -17.50 -9.22 -17.02
CA LYS A 217 -16.36 -9.95 -16.46
C LYS A 217 -16.27 -9.82 -14.94
N MET A 218 -16.38 -8.60 -14.43
CA MET A 218 -16.36 -8.32 -12.99
C MET A 218 -17.47 -9.08 -12.26
N VAL A 219 -18.67 -9.09 -12.80
CA VAL A 219 -19.84 -9.79 -12.19
C VAL A 219 -19.62 -11.30 -12.20
N TYR A 220 -19.18 -11.86 -13.31
CA TYR A 220 -19.01 -13.32 -13.44
C TYR A 220 -17.81 -13.86 -12.66
N GLU A 221 -16.71 -13.13 -12.62
CA GLU A 221 -15.47 -13.57 -11.96
C GLU A 221 -15.37 -13.14 -10.50
N ASN A 222 -15.86 -11.94 -10.16
CA ASN A 222 -15.71 -11.35 -8.83
C ASN A 222 -17.04 -11.10 -8.11
N GLY A 223 -18.18 -11.22 -8.78
CA GLY A 223 -19.49 -10.90 -8.21
C GLY A 223 -19.89 -11.81 -7.05
N ASN A 224 -19.35 -13.00 -7.00
CA ASN A 224 -19.72 -14.03 -6.05
C ASN A 224 -18.52 -14.51 -5.25
N ASN A 225 -18.02 -13.68 -4.34
CA ASN A 225 -16.96 -14.06 -3.40
C ASN A 225 -17.28 -13.60 -1.98
N LEU A 226 -16.75 -14.31 -1.00
CA LEU A 226 -16.89 -13.96 0.41
C LEU A 226 -15.69 -14.46 1.18
N THR A 227 -15.00 -13.56 1.86
CA THR A 227 -13.96 -13.85 2.83
C THR A 227 -14.48 -13.62 4.23
N LYS A 228 -14.28 -14.57 5.14
CA LYS A 228 -14.56 -14.44 6.57
C LYS A 228 -13.26 -14.65 7.34
N ASN A 229 -12.97 -13.73 8.25
CA ASN A 229 -11.78 -13.82 9.08
C ASN A 229 -12.14 -13.71 10.56
N HIS A 230 -11.58 -14.61 11.35
CA HIS A 230 -11.59 -14.58 12.80
C HIS A 230 -10.16 -14.35 13.27
N ASN A 231 -9.92 -13.31 14.06
CA ASN A 231 -8.63 -13.03 14.65
C ASN A 231 -8.76 -12.90 16.16
N LEU A 232 -7.97 -13.67 16.89
CA LEU A 232 -7.88 -13.63 18.33
C LEU A 232 -6.43 -13.30 18.71
N ASN A 233 -6.20 -12.10 19.24
CA ASN A 233 -4.90 -11.65 19.68
C ASN A 233 -4.97 -11.36 21.17
N GLY A 234 -3.96 -11.79 21.89
CA GLY A 234 -3.94 -11.51 23.32
C GLY A 234 -2.60 -11.79 23.97
N ASN A 235 -2.48 -11.34 25.18
CA ASN A 235 -1.39 -11.69 26.07
C ASN A 235 -1.85 -11.77 27.52
N ILE A 236 -1.17 -12.63 28.27
CA ILE A 236 -1.32 -12.76 29.72
C ILE A 236 0.05 -12.49 30.33
N TYR A 237 0.10 -11.68 31.35
CA TYR A 237 1.35 -11.35 32.00
C TYR A 237 1.24 -11.37 33.54
N ALA A 238 2.37 -11.58 34.17
CA ALA A 238 2.55 -11.39 35.58
C ALA A 238 3.73 -10.45 35.85
N VAL A 239 3.58 -9.60 36.84
CA VAL A 239 4.65 -8.72 37.36
C VAL A 239 4.87 -9.10 38.81
N ILE A 240 6.10 -9.45 39.17
CA ILE A 240 6.53 -9.80 40.51
C ILE A 240 7.56 -8.74 40.96
N GLN A 241 7.26 -8.05 42.04
CA GLN A 241 8.10 -6.99 42.62
C GLN A 241 8.51 -7.36 44.05
N PRO A 242 9.58 -8.19 44.21
CA PRO A 242 9.96 -8.70 45.54
C PRO A 242 10.53 -7.61 46.46
N ILE A 243 11.15 -6.59 45.91
CA ILE A 243 11.64 -5.40 46.60
C ILE A 243 11.28 -4.16 45.76
N ARG A 244 11.27 -2.97 46.39
CA ARG A 244 10.95 -1.73 45.66
C ARG A 244 11.84 -1.59 44.43
N ASN A 245 11.19 -1.21 43.33
CA ASN A 245 11.82 -0.90 42.04
C ASN A 245 12.49 -2.10 41.30
N LEU A 246 12.55 -3.30 41.90
CA LEU A 246 12.99 -4.52 41.17
C LEU A 246 11.75 -5.26 40.72
N LYS A 247 11.53 -5.30 39.38
CA LYS A 247 10.36 -5.91 38.76
C LYS A 247 10.79 -7.02 37.81
N PHE A 248 10.27 -8.20 38.06
CA PHE A 248 10.31 -9.28 37.08
C PHE A 248 8.95 -9.34 36.41
N ARG A 249 8.94 -9.24 35.06
CA ARG A 249 7.73 -9.40 34.27
C ARG A 249 7.89 -10.60 33.35
N THR A 250 6.92 -11.50 33.39
CA THR A 250 6.74 -12.58 32.41
C THR A 250 5.49 -12.31 31.62
N ASN A 251 5.56 -12.48 30.31
CA ASN A 251 4.48 -12.20 29.36
C ASN A 251 4.38 -13.31 28.31
N PHE A 252 3.20 -13.87 28.13
CA PHE A 252 2.90 -14.83 27.08
C PHE A 252 1.87 -14.22 26.15
N GLY A 253 2.30 -13.90 24.93
CA GLY A 253 1.48 -13.39 23.87
C GLY A 253 1.11 -14.48 22.87
N TYR A 254 -0.07 -14.37 22.27
CA TYR A 254 -0.50 -15.26 21.19
C TYR A 254 -1.34 -14.52 20.17
N ASN A 255 -1.24 -14.97 18.93
CA ASN A 255 -2.12 -14.58 17.85
C ASN A 255 -2.67 -15.83 17.17
N PHE A 256 -3.98 -15.90 17.05
CA PHE A 256 -4.67 -16.95 16.32
C PHE A 256 -5.53 -16.33 15.23
N SER A 257 -5.47 -16.89 14.03
CA SER A 257 -6.33 -16.51 12.92
C SER A 257 -6.99 -17.72 12.30
N ALA A 258 -8.23 -17.58 11.90
CA ALA A 258 -8.92 -18.54 11.05
C ALA A 258 -9.60 -17.76 9.92
N SER A 259 -9.29 -18.14 8.68
CA SER A 259 -9.81 -17.51 7.48
C SER A 259 -10.54 -18.53 6.62
N SER A 260 -11.65 -18.13 6.05
CA SER A 260 -12.34 -18.90 5.00
C SER A 260 -12.63 -17.99 3.82
N TYR A 261 -12.41 -18.51 2.63
CA TYR A 261 -12.75 -17.84 1.38
C TYR A 261 -13.57 -18.78 0.51
N ARG A 262 -14.61 -18.22 -0.11
CA ARG A 262 -15.42 -18.93 -1.09
C ARG A 262 -15.70 -18.02 -2.26
N SER A 263 -15.50 -18.54 -3.49
CA SER A 263 -15.91 -17.87 -4.72
C SER A 263 -16.66 -18.82 -5.63
N PHE A 264 -17.51 -18.24 -6.47
CA PHE A 264 -18.31 -18.94 -7.45
C PHE A 264 -18.26 -18.18 -8.77
N SER A 265 -18.00 -18.90 -9.83
CA SER A 265 -18.09 -18.40 -11.20
C SER A 265 -19.18 -19.17 -11.94
N PRO A 266 -20.25 -18.49 -12.43
CA PRO A 266 -21.27 -19.12 -13.27
C PRO A 266 -20.71 -19.48 -14.65
N LYS A 267 -21.52 -20.13 -15.47
CA LYS A 267 -21.24 -20.22 -16.90
C LYS A 267 -21.42 -18.85 -17.54
N TYR A 268 -20.50 -18.45 -18.39
CA TYR A 268 -20.63 -17.20 -19.13
C TYR A 268 -19.81 -17.24 -20.42
N HIS A 269 -20.16 -16.37 -21.37
CA HIS A 269 -19.42 -16.15 -22.61
C HIS A 269 -19.48 -14.65 -22.95
N LEU A 270 -18.35 -13.97 -22.78
CA LEU A 270 -18.18 -12.56 -23.13
C LEU A 270 -17.29 -12.37 -24.35
N GLY A 271 -16.71 -13.44 -24.85
CA GLY A 271 -15.76 -13.49 -25.95
C GLY A 271 -14.75 -14.61 -25.74
N ASP A 272 -13.88 -14.85 -26.72
CA ASP A 272 -12.90 -15.97 -26.66
C ASP A 272 -11.90 -15.82 -25.53
N ALA A 273 -11.56 -14.60 -25.15
CA ALA A 273 -10.65 -14.29 -24.03
C ALA A 273 -11.31 -14.40 -22.66
N ALA A 274 -12.65 -14.44 -22.58
CA ALA A 274 -13.39 -14.48 -21.32
C ALA A 274 -14.67 -15.32 -21.46
N LYS A 275 -14.54 -16.62 -21.25
CA LYS A 275 -15.63 -17.59 -21.26
C LYS A 275 -15.40 -18.70 -20.26
N ARG A 276 -16.47 -19.29 -19.79
CA ARG A 276 -16.47 -20.46 -18.92
C ARG A 276 -17.63 -21.38 -19.29
N ASP A 277 -17.34 -22.58 -19.74
CA ASP A 277 -18.35 -23.57 -20.15
C ASP A 277 -19.01 -24.26 -18.97
N ASN A 278 -18.37 -24.33 -17.83
CA ASN A 278 -18.89 -24.92 -16.60
C ASN A 278 -18.87 -23.88 -15.47
N ASN A 279 -19.92 -23.90 -14.65
CA ASN A 279 -19.84 -23.20 -13.37
C ASN A 279 -18.81 -23.87 -12.46
N SER A 280 -18.20 -23.08 -11.57
CA SER A 280 -17.20 -23.58 -10.65
C SER A 280 -17.26 -22.90 -9.29
N VAL A 281 -16.81 -23.63 -8.27
CA VAL A 281 -16.59 -23.12 -6.92
C VAL A 281 -15.12 -23.33 -6.52
N TYR A 282 -14.58 -22.32 -5.86
CA TYR A 282 -13.34 -22.43 -5.11
C TYR A 282 -13.63 -22.16 -3.63
N GLN A 283 -13.12 -23.02 -2.76
CA GLN A 283 -13.16 -22.82 -1.31
C GLN A 283 -11.76 -22.99 -0.74
N SER A 284 -11.41 -22.14 0.22
CA SER A 284 -10.21 -22.32 1.03
C SER A 284 -10.52 -22.03 2.49
N MET A 285 -9.82 -22.74 3.36
CA MET A 285 -9.80 -22.49 4.80
C MET A 285 -8.37 -22.54 5.28
N SER A 286 -8.02 -21.66 6.20
CA SER A 286 -6.69 -21.65 6.79
C SER A 286 -6.77 -21.25 8.25
N THR A 287 -5.86 -21.82 9.04
CA THR A 287 -5.62 -21.42 10.42
C THR A 287 -4.17 -20.96 10.55
N GLY A 288 -3.94 -20.01 11.43
CA GLY A 288 -2.60 -19.56 11.80
C GLY A 288 -2.51 -19.37 13.31
N LEU A 289 -1.40 -19.79 13.89
CA LEU A 289 -1.08 -19.56 15.29
C LEU A 289 0.37 -19.11 15.41
N GLY A 290 0.58 -18.06 16.15
CA GLY A 290 1.89 -17.63 16.60
C GLY A 290 1.87 -17.36 18.10
N TRP A 291 3.02 -17.47 18.76
CA TRP A 291 3.17 -17.08 20.16
C TRP A 291 4.50 -16.41 20.42
N THR A 292 4.51 -15.56 21.45
CA THR A 292 5.70 -14.87 21.97
C THR A 292 5.76 -15.08 23.47
N PHE A 293 6.92 -15.47 23.97
CA PHE A 293 7.17 -15.59 25.42
C PHE A 293 8.33 -14.68 25.79
N GLU A 294 8.06 -13.69 26.63
CA GLU A 294 9.02 -12.65 27.01
C GLU A 294 9.17 -12.59 28.53
N ASN A 295 10.41 -12.47 28.99
CA ASN A 295 10.76 -12.28 30.39
C ASN A 295 11.69 -11.09 30.51
N THR A 296 11.38 -10.16 31.38
CA THR A 296 12.20 -8.98 31.66
C THR A 296 12.43 -8.81 33.14
N LEU A 297 13.63 -8.40 33.50
CA LEU A 297 13.98 -7.99 34.85
C LEU A 297 14.45 -6.53 34.77
N SER A 298 13.75 -5.64 35.45
CA SER A 298 14.09 -4.22 35.52
C SER A 298 14.37 -3.78 36.95
N TYR A 299 15.33 -2.88 37.09
CA TYR A 299 15.69 -2.28 38.37
C TYR A 299 15.92 -0.78 38.22
N ASP A 300 15.16 -0.01 38.99
CA ASP A 300 15.24 1.45 39.04
C ASP A 300 15.91 1.87 40.36
N PHE A 301 17.01 2.63 40.29
CA PHE A 301 17.70 3.09 41.48
C PHE A 301 18.35 4.44 41.28
N THR A 302 18.50 5.18 42.41
CA THR A 302 19.13 6.51 42.44
C THR A 302 20.31 6.48 43.41
N ILE A 303 21.43 7.05 42.97
CA ILE A 303 22.64 7.20 43.77
C ILE A 303 22.82 8.71 44.10
N LYS A 304 23.01 9.03 45.35
CA LYS A 304 23.21 10.43 45.84
C LYS A 304 22.13 11.40 45.36
N ASP A 305 20.90 10.94 45.22
CA ASP A 305 19.71 11.70 44.79
C ASP A 305 19.87 12.47 43.47
N THR A 306 20.92 12.20 42.67
CA THR A 306 21.23 12.92 41.45
C THR A 306 21.55 12.00 40.29
N HIS A 307 21.94 10.78 40.50
CA HIS A 307 22.26 9.79 39.46
C HIS A 307 21.16 8.77 39.40
N ASN A 308 20.28 8.89 38.40
CA ASN A 308 19.17 7.98 38.20
C ASN A 308 19.54 6.91 37.16
N PHE A 309 19.29 5.66 37.53
CA PHE A 309 19.50 4.53 36.65
C PHE A 309 18.19 3.75 36.46
N ASN A 310 17.82 3.45 35.21
CA ASN A 310 16.79 2.48 34.87
C ASN A 310 17.48 1.39 34.06
N THR A 311 17.56 0.20 34.60
CA THR A 311 18.23 -0.94 33.98
C THR A 311 17.21 -2.02 33.64
N LEU A 312 17.43 -2.70 32.52
CA LEU A 312 16.58 -3.80 32.09
C LEU A 312 17.43 -4.84 31.38
N ILE A 313 17.20 -6.11 31.71
CA ILE A 313 17.65 -7.26 30.93
C ILE A 313 16.44 -8.11 30.57
N GLY A 314 16.48 -8.74 29.42
CA GLY A 314 15.35 -9.52 28.96
C GLY A 314 15.73 -10.62 27.96
N MET A 315 14.80 -11.54 27.79
CA MET A 315 14.80 -12.56 26.77
C MET A 315 13.41 -12.65 26.14
N SER A 316 13.36 -12.95 24.87
CA SER A 316 12.11 -13.34 24.21
C SER A 316 12.31 -14.54 23.29
N ALA A 317 11.29 -15.37 23.20
CA ALA A 317 11.20 -16.47 22.25
C ALA A 317 9.89 -16.33 21.48
N GLU A 318 9.97 -16.42 20.18
CA GLU A 318 8.82 -16.32 19.28
C GLU A 318 8.73 -17.56 18.40
N ARG A 319 7.50 -17.96 18.10
CA ARG A 319 7.22 -18.99 17.13
C ARG A 319 6.03 -18.61 16.28
N GLY A 320 6.21 -18.68 14.97
CA GLY A 320 5.17 -18.45 13.97
C GLY A 320 4.98 -19.66 13.06
N GLY A 321 4.04 -19.55 12.12
CA GLY A 321 3.76 -20.59 11.14
C GLY A 321 3.15 -21.87 11.73
N LEU A 322 2.47 -21.78 12.90
CA LEU A 322 1.72 -22.89 13.46
C LEU A 322 0.30 -22.85 12.90
N GLY A 323 -0.06 -23.85 12.12
CA GLY A 323 -1.36 -23.92 11.45
C GLY A 323 -1.23 -24.56 10.08
N GLU A 324 -2.32 -24.52 9.34
CA GLU A 324 -2.40 -25.18 8.05
C GLU A 324 -3.42 -24.51 7.14
N SER A 325 -3.38 -24.82 5.86
CA SER A 325 -4.40 -24.44 4.88
C SER A 325 -4.92 -25.66 4.15
N ILE A 326 -6.18 -25.59 3.75
CA ILE A 326 -6.82 -26.52 2.81
C ILE A 326 -7.60 -25.70 1.79
N ASN A 327 -7.58 -26.14 0.54
CA ASN A 327 -8.35 -25.50 -0.53
C ASN A 327 -8.82 -26.55 -1.54
N GLY A 328 -9.81 -26.16 -2.33
CA GLY A 328 -10.28 -27.01 -3.41
C GLY A 328 -11.07 -26.22 -4.42
N THR A 329 -11.06 -26.74 -5.66
CA THR A 329 -11.90 -26.27 -6.77
C THR A 329 -12.74 -27.45 -7.26
N ASN A 330 -14.00 -27.19 -7.58
CA ASN A 330 -14.86 -28.16 -8.26
C ASN A 330 -15.72 -27.48 -9.32
N GLU A 331 -16.08 -28.19 -10.35
CA GLU A 331 -16.85 -27.69 -11.49
C GLU A 331 -18.14 -28.51 -11.67
N LYS A 332 -19.00 -28.05 -12.57
CA LYS A 332 -20.28 -28.69 -12.91
C LYS A 332 -21.18 -28.85 -11.68
N LEU A 333 -21.32 -27.74 -10.92
CA LEU A 333 -22.21 -27.71 -9.78
C LEU A 333 -23.67 -28.00 -10.19
N ILE A 334 -24.42 -28.65 -9.30
CA ILE A 334 -25.83 -28.98 -9.48
C ILE A 334 -26.67 -27.72 -9.61
N PHE A 335 -26.33 -26.66 -8.82
CA PHE A 335 -27.03 -25.41 -8.78
C PHE A 335 -26.17 -24.27 -9.28
N ASP A 336 -26.69 -23.44 -10.16
CA ASP A 336 -26.01 -22.27 -10.71
C ASP A 336 -26.26 -21.02 -9.84
N SER A 337 -25.86 -21.08 -8.57
CA SER A 337 -26.08 -20.01 -7.58
C SER A 337 -25.02 -20.02 -6.50
N PHE A 338 -24.49 -18.85 -6.13
CA PHE A 338 -23.53 -18.68 -5.05
C PHE A 338 -24.04 -19.23 -3.70
N LYS A 339 -25.35 -19.13 -3.44
CA LYS A 339 -25.97 -19.65 -2.20
C LYS A 339 -25.64 -21.12 -1.99
N TYR A 340 -25.64 -21.90 -3.08
CA TYR A 340 -25.44 -23.37 -3.06
C TYR A 340 -24.08 -23.80 -3.65
N ALA A 341 -23.19 -22.86 -3.92
CA ALA A 341 -21.87 -23.15 -4.47
C ALA A 341 -20.91 -23.62 -3.38
N TYR A 342 -20.90 -24.91 -3.14
CA TYR A 342 -19.98 -25.61 -2.24
C TYR A 342 -19.34 -26.78 -2.97
N LEU A 343 -18.14 -27.18 -2.54
CA LEU A 343 -17.37 -28.28 -3.16
C LEU A 343 -18.17 -29.59 -3.24
N ASP A 344 -19.07 -29.82 -2.28
CA ASP A 344 -19.91 -31.02 -2.21
C ASP A 344 -21.09 -31.01 -3.20
N ASN A 345 -21.41 -29.85 -3.78
CA ASN A 345 -22.57 -29.70 -4.69
C ASN A 345 -22.23 -29.91 -6.17
N ALA A 346 -21.14 -30.58 -6.48
CA ALA A 346 -20.79 -30.96 -7.85
C ALA A 346 -21.42 -32.32 -8.24
N LYS A 347 -21.73 -32.46 -9.53
CA LYS A 347 -22.30 -33.69 -10.04
C LYS A 347 -21.34 -34.86 -10.02
N LEU A 348 -20.06 -34.60 -10.28
CA LEU A 348 -18.99 -35.59 -10.40
C LEU A 348 -17.66 -34.97 -9.97
N ILE A 349 -16.74 -35.82 -9.49
CA ILE A 349 -15.34 -35.47 -9.36
C ILE A 349 -14.70 -35.73 -10.74
N ILE A 350 -14.12 -34.71 -11.34
CA ILE A 350 -13.59 -34.77 -12.70
C ILE A 350 -12.07 -34.64 -12.62
N PRO A 351 -11.29 -35.67 -13.05
CA PRO A 351 -9.84 -35.57 -13.09
C PRO A 351 -9.39 -34.33 -13.89
N GLY A 352 -8.47 -33.55 -13.34
CA GLY A 352 -7.95 -32.32 -13.90
C GLY A 352 -8.83 -31.08 -13.76
N GLN A 353 -10.10 -31.19 -13.40
CA GLN A 353 -11.02 -30.09 -13.10
C GLN A 353 -11.32 -29.97 -11.59
N THR A 354 -11.35 -31.10 -10.89
CA THR A 354 -11.42 -31.10 -9.44
C THR A 354 -10.01 -31.05 -8.87
N THR A 355 -9.69 -30.01 -8.10
CA THR A 355 -8.38 -29.88 -7.46
C THR A 355 -8.55 -29.80 -5.95
N LEU A 356 -7.63 -30.41 -5.23
CA LEU A 356 -7.51 -30.34 -3.78
C LEU A 356 -6.07 -30.00 -3.42
N GLY A 357 -5.89 -29.14 -2.44
CA GLY A 357 -4.59 -28.76 -1.93
C GLY A 357 -4.65 -28.51 -0.42
N GLY A 358 -3.53 -28.58 0.21
CA GLY A 358 -3.42 -28.27 1.64
C GLY A 358 -2.03 -28.62 2.16
N ALA A 359 -1.53 -27.78 3.04
CA ALA A 359 -0.23 -27.97 3.67
C ALA A 359 -0.17 -27.22 5.01
N PRO A 360 0.64 -27.68 5.96
CA PRO A 360 1.00 -26.86 7.11
C PRO A 360 1.84 -25.65 6.66
N TRP A 361 1.77 -24.58 7.44
CA TRP A 361 2.65 -23.42 7.23
C TRP A 361 4.10 -23.72 7.61
N GLU A 362 5.02 -23.03 7.00
CA GLU A 362 6.43 -23.09 7.38
C GLU A 362 6.63 -22.47 8.77
N LYS A 363 7.23 -23.26 9.66
CA LYS A 363 7.43 -22.88 11.05
C LYS A 363 8.65 -21.99 11.19
N THR A 364 8.46 -20.79 11.73
CA THR A 364 9.54 -19.84 12.01
C THR A 364 9.79 -19.69 13.49
N GLY A 365 11.00 -19.33 13.88
CA GLY A 365 11.36 -19.05 15.26
C GLY A 365 12.38 -17.95 15.38
N LEU A 366 12.23 -17.14 16.42
CA LEU A 366 13.16 -16.08 16.79
C LEU A 366 13.46 -16.18 18.29
N MET A 367 14.73 -16.13 18.67
CA MET A 367 15.20 -16.09 20.05
C MET A 367 16.02 -14.85 20.27
N SER A 368 15.69 -14.07 21.30
CA SER A 368 16.32 -12.76 21.52
C SER A 368 16.79 -12.62 22.95
N TYR A 369 17.95 -11.97 23.12
CA TYR A 369 18.46 -11.49 24.41
C TYR A 369 18.75 -10.01 24.30
N PHE A 370 18.35 -9.24 25.30
CA PHE A 370 18.54 -7.78 25.25
C PHE A 370 18.78 -7.19 26.62
N GLY A 371 19.47 -6.05 26.62
CA GLY A 371 19.70 -5.26 27.81
C GLY A 371 19.69 -3.78 27.50
N ARG A 372 19.25 -2.98 28.46
CA ARG A 372 19.21 -1.52 28.35
C ARG A 372 19.63 -0.91 29.68
N ILE A 373 20.39 0.16 29.60
CA ILE A 373 20.73 1.03 30.72
C ILE A 373 20.37 2.45 30.29
N ASN A 374 19.45 3.07 31.03
CA ASN A 374 19.18 4.50 30.96
C ASN A 374 19.82 5.14 32.17
N TYR A 375 20.64 6.14 31.94
CA TYR A 375 21.27 6.95 32.97
C TYR A 375 20.84 8.40 32.80
N ASP A 376 20.49 9.02 33.91
CA ASP A 376 20.16 10.43 33.98
C ASP A 376 20.94 11.09 35.14
N TYR A 377 21.55 12.22 34.88
CA TYR A 377 22.20 13.05 35.88
C TYR A 377 21.49 14.39 35.99
N LYS A 378 20.78 14.60 37.08
CA LYS A 378 20.06 15.84 37.40
C LYS A 378 19.11 16.31 36.28
N GLU A 379 18.49 15.41 35.57
CA GLU A 379 17.65 15.71 34.39
C GLU A 379 18.35 16.61 33.35
N THR A 380 19.69 16.68 33.39
CA THR A 380 20.51 17.53 32.54
C THR A 380 21.28 16.69 31.52
N TYR A 381 21.94 15.63 31.94
CA TYR A 381 22.71 14.76 31.08
C TYR A 381 22.09 13.36 31.06
N MET A 382 21.75 12.90 29.87
CA MET A 382 21.06 11.63 29.67
C MET A 382 21.89 10.73 28.78
N LEU A 383 21.97 9.42 29.11
CA LEU A 383 22.64 8.40 28.32
C LEU A 383 21.77 7.14 28.30
N THR A 384 21.53 6.60 27.13
CA THR A 384 20.90 5.31 26.97
C THR A 384 21.83 4.38 26.18
N VAL A 385 22.05 3.17 26.70
CA VAL A 385 22.80 2.12 26.00
C VAL A 385 21.89 0.90 25.90
N VAL A 386 21.78 0.35 24.71
CA VAL A 386 20.99 -0.86 24.41
C VAL A 386 21.87 -1.85 23.66
N MET A 387 21.78 -3.12 24.02
CA MET A 387 22.32 -4.22 23.24
C MET A 387 21.26 -5.26 23.03
N ARG A 388 21.12 -5.74 21.78
CA ARG A 388 20.20 -6.80 21.41
C ARG A 388 20.92 -7.84 20.56
N ALA A 389 20.67 -9.12 20.86
CA ALA A 389 21.13 -10.27 20.09
C ALA A 389 19.90 -11.08 19.67
N ASP A 390 19.71 -11.29 18.38
CA ASP A 390 18.56 -11.97 17.80
C ASP A 390 19.01 -13.17 16.96
N GLY A 391 18.46 -14.35 17.26
CA GLY A 391 18.75 -15.59 16.54
C GLY A 391 17.53 -16.08 15.76
N SER A 392 17.61 -16.04 14.43
CA SER A 392 16.53 -16.38 13.50
C SER A 392 16.67 -17.78 12.91
N SER A 393 15.55 -18.50 12.79
CA SER A 393 15.48 -19.77 12.04
C SER A 393 15.52 -19.59 10.52
N ASN A 394 15.34 -18.37 10.01
CA ASN A 394 15.36 -18.09 8.58
C ASN A 394 16.76 -18.21 7.96
N PHE A 395 17.80 -18.20 8.78
CA PHE A 395 19.19 -18.27 8.35
C PHE A 395 19.85 -19.62 8.73
N ALA A 396 20.85 -20.02 7.96
CA ALA A 396 21.62 -21.25 8.18
C ALA A 396 22.37 -21.22 9.51
N LYS A 397 22.77 -22.41 10.00
CA LYS A 397 23.62 -22.52 11.19
C LYS A 397 24.94 -21.77 10.96
N GLY A 398 25.27 -20.84 11.84
CA GLY A 398 26.42 -19.94 11.70
C GLY A 398 26.02 -18.51 11.41
N ASN A 399 24.94 -18.29 10.64
CA ASN A 399 24.44 -16.95 10.23
C ASN A 399 23.17 -16.51 10.99
N ARG A 400 22.69 -17.31 11.95
CA ARG A 400 21.43 -17.06 12.67
C ARG A 400 21.43 -15.82 13.53
N TRP A 401 22.58 -15.51 14.17
CA TRP A 401 22.66 -14.47 15.19
C TRP A 401 23.07 -13.13 14.60
N GLY A 402 22.22 -12.13 14.82
CA GLY A 402 22.50 -10.72 14.59
C GLY A 402 22.70 -9.98 15.92
N TYR A 403 23.58 -8.96 15.95
CA TYR A 403 23.89 -8.16 17.12
C TYR A 403 23.66 -6.69 16.82
N PHE A 404 22.79 -6.06 17.59
CA PHE A 404 22.27 -4.72 17.30
C PHE A 404 22.47 -3.78 18.49
N PRO A 405 23.65 -3.13 18.59
CA PRO A 405 23.91 -2.12 19.59
C PRO A 405 23.20 -0.79 19.28
N SER A 406 22.87 -0.02 20.31
CA SER A 406 22.41 1.35 20.17
C SER A 406 22.84 2.18 21.37
N VAL A 407 23.22 3.44 21.10
CA VAL A 407 23.58 4.41 22.10
C VAL A 407 22.92 5.76 21.78
N SER A 408 22.38 6.44 22.81
CA SER A 408 21.90 7.81 22.65
C SER A 408 22.31 8.66 23.84
N ALA A 409 22.63 9.92 23.58
CA ALA A 409 22.98 10.92 24.57
C ALA A 409 22.11 12.17 24.42
N GLY A 410 21.76 12.79 25.53
CA GLY A 410 21.02 14.05 25.56
C GLY A 410 21.58 15.02 26.58
N TRP A 411 21.64 16.28 26.21
CA TRP A 411 22.03 17.36 27.08
C TRP A 411 20.94 18.44 27.09
N VAL A 412 20.32 18.63 28.27
CA VAL A 412 19.31 19.66 28.48
C VAL A 412 20.02 20.95 28.90
N LEU A 413 20.37 21.75 27.89
CA LEU A 413 21.10 23.01 28.10
C LEU A 413 20.32 24.00 28.99
N SER A 414 18.98 24.01 28.86
CA SER A 414 18.14 24.90 29.71
C SER A 414 18.26 24.64 31.20
N ASN A 415 18.78 23.48 31.63
CA ASN A 415 19.03 23.19 33.04
C ASN A 415 20.40 23.69 33.53
N GLU A 416 21.20 24.26 32.63
CA GLU A 416 22.52 24.79 32.98
C GLU A 416 22.45 26.21 33.52
N LYS A 417 23.30 26.54 34.50
CA LYS A 417 23.35 27.85 35.14
C LYS A 417 23.55 29.02 34.17
N PHE A 418 24.30 28.81 33.07
CA PHE A 418 24.52 29.87 32.10
C PHE A 418 23.26 30.22 31.29
N MET A 419 22.23 29.38 31.33
CA MET A 419 20.94 29.60 30.65
C MET A 419 19.90 30.29 31.53
N GLU A 420 20.11 30.38 32.86
CA GLU A 420 19.13 30.91 33.80
C GLU A 420 18.57 32.31 33.41
N ASN A 421 19.41 33.16 32.84
CA ASN A 421 19.00 34.53 32.47
C ASN A 421 18.17 34.62 31.18
N ILE A 422 18.01 33.54 30.43
CA ILE A 422 17.29 33.52 29.15
C ILE A 422 16.14 32.51 29.15
N THR A 423 15.84 31.87 30.26
CA THR A 423 14.76 30.88 30.42
C THR A 423 13.38 31.49 30.12
N ASP A 424 13.16 32.78 30.33
CA ASP A 424 11.92 33.50 29.97
C ASP A 424 11.68 33.47 28.46
N LYS A 425 12.74 33.42 27.63
CA LYS A 425 12.62 33.38 26.17
C LYS A 425 12.75 31.95 25.63
N ILE A 426 13.70 31.18 26.18
CA ILE A 426 13.98 29.78 25.81
C ILE A 426 13.63 28.94 27.02
N SER A 427 12.38 28.49 27.08
CA SER A 427 11.85 27.71 28.22
C SER A 427 12.40 26.29 28.30
N PHE A 428 12.93 25.75 27.21
CA PHE A 428 13.56 24.43 27.12
C PHE A 428 14.49 24.37 25.90
N LEU A 429 15.69 23.81 26.10
CA LEU A 429 16.65 23.57 25.03
C LEU A 429 17.39 22.28 25.32
N LYS A 430 17.31 21.30 24.37
CA LYS A 430 17.99 20.01 24.45
C LYS A 430 18.67 19.69 23.14
N ILE A 431 19.93 19.27 23.21
CA ILE A 431 20.65 18.65 22.12
C ILE A 431 20.64 17.14 22.34
N ARG A 432 20.49 16.37 21.28
CA ARG A 432 20.53 14.91 21.34
C ARG A 432 21.33 14.34 20.17
N ALA A 433 21.98 13.22 20.44
CA ALA A 433 22.66 12.43 19.44
C ALA A 433 22.35 10.96 19.68
N SER A 434 22.11 10.22 18.63
CA SER A 434 21.92 8.78 18.73
C SER A 434 22.58 8.05 17.55
N TRP A 435 23.10 6.88 17.84
CA TRP A 435 23.56 5.92 16.86
C TRP A 435 23.04 4.54 17.24
N GLY A 436 22.57 3.78 16.26
CA GLY A 436 22.05 2.44 16.54
C GLY A 436 21.90 1.58 15.30
N GLN A 437 21.79 0.27 15.52
CA GLN A 437 21.58 -0.74 14.51
C GLN A 437 20.29 -1.51 14.77
N ASN A 438 19.58 -1.87 13.69
CA ASN A 438 18.41 -2.76 13.71
C ASN A 438 18.57 -3.83 12.63
N GLY A 439 18.15 -5.06 12.93
CA GLY A 439 18.17 -6.18 12.00
C GLY A 439 16.83 -6.37 11.29
N ASN A 440 16.89 -6.82 10.05
CA ASN A 440 15.76 -7.31 9.27
C ASN A 440 16.03 -8.74 8.81
N GLN A 441 15.03 -9.62 8.99
CA GLN A 441 15.06 -11.04 8.60
C GLN A 441 13.92 -11.41 7.64
N SER A 442 13.24 -10.43 7.06
CA SER A 442 12.03 -10.64 6.27
C SER A 442 12.34 -11.26 4.91
N ILE A 443 12.60 -12.55 4.91
CA ILE A 443 12.73 -13.40 3.73
C ILE A 443 11.81 -14.60 3.88
N THR A 444 11.52 -15.27 2.76
CA THR A 444 10.90 -16.60 2.79
C THR A 444 11.75 -17.54 3.64
N PRO A 445 11.18 -18.31 4.59
CA PRO A 445 11.93 -19.22 5.44
C PRO A 445 12.70 -20.27 4.64
N PHE A 446 13.77 -20.80 5.23
CA PHE A 446 14.55 -21.93 4.74
C PHE A 446 15.24 -21.74 3.37
N GLN A 447 15.55 -20.50 2.96
CA GLN A 447 16.26 -20.22 1.71
C GLN A 447 17.66 -20.86 1.61
N TYR A 448 18.18 -21.36 2.72
CA TYR A 448 19.44 -22.10 2.76
C TYR A 448 19.30 -23.60 2.42
N LEU A 449 18.06 -24.08 2.22
CA LEU A 449 17.78 -25.48 1.84
C LEU A 449 17.47 -25.56 0.36
N SER A 450 17.91 -26.65 -0.27
CA SER A 450 17.44 -27.02 -1.61
C SER A 450 16.05 -27.63 -1.48
N THR A 451 15.04 -26.97 -2.01
CA THR A 451 13.67 -27.45 -2.07
C THR A 451 13.38 -28.10 -3.42
N ILE A 452 12.49 -29.08 -3.43
CA ILE A 452 12.07 -29.79 -4.64
C ILE A 452 10.59 -29.50 -4.86
N ALA A 453 10.24 -28.88 -5.97
CA ALA A 453 8.87 -28.77 -6.44
C ALA A 453 8.45 -30.05 -7.16
N MET A 454 7.25 -30.53 -6.84
CA MET A 454 6.67 -31.75 -7.40
C MET A 454 5.37 -31.47 -8.20
N SER A 455 5.03 -30.20 -8.41
CA SER A 455 3.80 -29.80 -9.09
C SER A 455 4.09 -29.02 -10.38
N ASN A 456 3.17 -29.12 -11.33
CA ASN A 456 3.15 -28.38 -12.60
C ASN A 456 4.21 -28.75 -13.66
N ASN A 457 5.06 -29.75 -13.42
CA ASN A 457 5.98 -30.30 -14.42
C ASN A 457 5.54 -31.70 -14.81
N ASP A 458 4.62 -31.77 -15.75
CA ASP A 458 4.14 -33.06 -16.25
C ASP A 458 4.99 -33.51 -17.43
N TYR A 459 5.45 -34.76 -17.36
CA TYR A 459 6.13 -35.42 -18.45
C TYR A 459 5.16 -36.37 -19.17
N PHE A 460 5.23 -36.42 -20.49
CA PHE A 460 4.53 -37.36 -21.31
C PHE A 460 5.55 -38.34 -21.93
N PRO A 461 5.95 -39.39 -21.22
CA PRO A 461 6.89 -40.37 -21.76
C PRO A 461 6.17 -41.25 -22.82
N GLY A 462 6.31 -40.88 -24.08
CA GLY A 462 5.71 -41.61 -25.18
C GLY A 462 4.85 -40.78 -26.12
N GLN A 463 4.28 -41.41 -27.13
CA GLN A 463 3.43 -40.73 -28.13
C GLN A 463 1.97 -40.55 -27.67
N ASP A 464 1.53 -41.32 -26.68
CA ASP A 464 0.18 -41.23 -26.14
C ASP A 464 0.09 -40.19 -25.01
N LYS A 465 -0.69 -39.13 -25.24
CA LYS A 465 -0.94 -38.07 -24.24
C LYS A 465 -1.68 -38.54 -22.96
N GLY A 466 -1.90 -39.88 -22.82
CA GLY A 466 -2.66 -40.48 -21.72
C GLY A 466 -1.87 -40.73 -20.44
N ASP A 467 -0.55 -40.96 -20.54
CA ASP A 467 0.29 -41.29 -19.36
C ASP A 467 1.09 -40.11 -18.89
N LYS A 468 0.36 -39.13 -18.27
CA LYS A 468 0.95 -38.02 -17.61
C LYS A 468 1.72 -38.46 -16.37
N GLN A 469 3.02 -38.18 -16.29
CA GLN A 469 3.87 -38.42 -15.12
C GLN A 469 4.23 -37.08 -14.47
N THR A 470 4.05 -36.98 -13.15
CA THR A 470 4.46 -35.80 -12.42
C THR A 470 5.97 -35.79 -12.21
N GLY A 471 6.62 -34.78 -12.73
CA GLY A 471 8.05 -34.57 -12.54
C GLY A 471 8.37 -33.78 -11.28
N SER A 472 9.63 -33.78 -10.92
CA SER A 472 10.18 -32.97 -9.82
C SER A 472 11.43 -32.24 -10.27
N TYR A 473 11.63 -31.03 -9.73
CA TYR A 473 12.79 -30.19 -10.05
C TYR A 473 13.21 -29.35 -8.84
N PRO A 474 14.47 -28.87 -8.76
CA PRO A 474 14.87 -27.92 -7.75
C PRO A 474 14.10 -26.62 -7.92
N ASP A 475 13.34 -26.20 -6.88
CA ASP A 475 12.46 -25.05 -6.93
C ASP A 475 13.24 -23.75 -6.82
N ILE A 476 14.08 -23.63 -5.80
CA ILE A 476 14.88 -22.45 -5.49
C ILE A 476 16.36 -22.83 -5.40
N MET A 477 17.23 -21.99 -5.93
CA MET A 477 18.68 -22.12 -5.69
C MET A 477 18.96 -21.86 -4.21
N PRO A 478 19.58 -22.82 -3.45
CA PRO A 478 19.84 -22.62 -2.03
C PRO A 478 20.94 -21.57 -1.82
N ASN A 479 20.75 -20.70 -0.83
CA ASN A 479 21.79 -19.77 -0.39
C ASN A 479 22.07 -19.93 1.13
N PRO A 480 23.05 -20.73 1.53
CA PRO A 480 23.39 -20.90 2.94
C PRO A 480 24.10 -19.67 3.56
N ASP A 481 24.60 -18.75 2.75
CA ASP A 481 25.38 -17.60 3.20
C ASP A 481 24.53 -16.37 3.51
N VAL A 482 23.23 -16.41 3.20
CA VAL A 482 22.34 -15.29 3.50
C VAL A 482 22.28 -15.02 5.00
N THR A 483 22.39 -13.76 5.38
CA THR A 483 22.41 -13.27 6.76
C THR A 483 21.52 -12.05 6.93
N TRP A 484 21.52 -11.49 8.14
CA TRP A 484 20.72 -10.32 8.50
C TRP A 484 21.03 -9.10 7.63
N GLU A 485 19.97 -8.45 7.13
CA GLU A 485 20.07 -7.07 6.69
C GLU A 485 20.15 -6.17 7.92
N THR A 486 21.06 -5.21 7.91
CA THR A 486 21.30 -4.31 9.04
C THR A 486 21.05 -2.86 8.63
N SER A 487 20.14 -2.20 9.34
CA SER A 487 19.92 -0.75 9.23
C SER A 487 20.70 -0.05 10.35
N GLU A 488 21.66 0.78 9.97
CA GLU A 488 22.48 1.61 10.85
C GLU A 488 22.07 3.08 10.68
N GLN A 489 21.79 3.78 11.77
CA GLN A 489 21.38 5.18 11.73
C GLN A 489 22.18 6.02 12.74
N LEU A 490 22.70 7.15 12.27
CA LEU A 490 23.15 8.27 13.07
C LEU A 490 22.10 9.39 12.99
N ASP A 491 21.74 9.94 14.15
CA ASP A 491 20.76 11.00 14.27
C ASP A 491 21.28 12.08 15.20
N LEU A 492 21.17 13.36 14.78
CA LEU A 492 21.52 14.54 15.55
C LEU A 492 20.30 15.45 15.64
N GLY A 493 19.82 15.70 16.84
CA GLY A 493 18.58 16.42 17.07
C GLY A 493 18.71 17.61 18.02
N LEU A 494 17.82 18.58 17.83
CA LEU A 494 17.64 19.75 18.66
C LEU A 494 16.16 19.91 18.99
N ASP A 495 15.84 19.94 20.29
CA ASP A 495 14.51 20.26 20.79
C ASP A 495 14.56 21.61 21.51
N ALA A 496 13.72 22.56 21.10
CA ALA A 496 13.63 23.86 21.74
C ALA A 496 12.17 24.25 21.99
N ARG A 497 11.93 24.95 23.10
CA ARG A 497 10.64 25.57 23.41
C ARG A 497 10.86 27.01 23.83
N PHE A 498 10.00 27.90 23.33
CA PHE A 498 10.10 29.34 23.54
C PHE A 498 8.78 29.89 24.11
N PHE A 499 8.86 31.07 24.72
CA PHE A 499 7.70 31.83 25.17
C PHE A 499 6.75 31.02 26.09
N ASP A 500 7.29 30.48 27.18
CA ASP A 500 6.56 29.64 28.14
C ASP A 500 5.92 28.41 27.48
N HIS A 501 6.71 27.70 26.62
CA HIS A 501 6.31 26.54 25.90
C HIS A 501 5.23 26.74 24.81
N ARG A 502 4.94 28.00 24.41
CA ARG A 502 3.97 28.27 23.35
C ARG A 502 4.49 27.87 21.97
N LEU A 503 5.76 28.16 21.67
CA LEU A 503 6.42 27.72 20.45
C LEU A 503 7.29 26.51 20.76
N SER A 504 7.09 25.39 20.05
CA SER A 504 7.95 24.21 20.04
C SER A 504 8.64 24.08 18.69
N PHE A 505 9.91 23.76 18.72
CA PHE A 505 10.75 23.55 17.57
C PHE A 505 11.54 22.27 17.79
N THR A 506 11.48 21.34 16.81
CA THR A 506 12.30 20.14 16.77
C THR A 506 12.95 20.06 15.41
N PHE A 507 14.24 19.83 15.42
CA PHE A 507 15.05 19.63 14.20
C PHE A 507 15.88 18.38 14.37
N ASP A 508 15.87 17.52 13.33
CA ASP A 508 16.66 16.31 13.21
C ASP A 508 17.43 16.30 11.90
N TRP A 509 18.68 15.93 11.97
CA TRP A 509 19.46 15.48 10.83
C TRP A 509 19.79 14.01 11.01
N TYR A 510 19.56 13.20 9.98
CA TYR A 510 19.85 11.78 10.03
C TYR A 510 20.64 11.29 8.83
N HIS A 511 21.42 10.25 9.08
CA HIS A 511 22.09 9.44 8.08
C HIS A 511 21.81 7.98 8.39
N LYS A 512 20.99 7.33 7.56
CA LYS A 512 20.59 5.94 7.69
C LYS A 512 21.19 5.13 6.56
N LYS A 513 21.95 4.08 6.88
CA LYS A 513 22.49 3.12 5.93
C LYS A 513 21.90 1.75 6.17
N THR A 514 21.19 1.22 5.17
CA THR A 514 20.78 -0.20 5.13
C THR A 514 21.91 -0.97 4.46
N LYS A 515 22.54 -1.86 5.21
CA LYS A 515 23.64 -2.74 4.77
C LYS A 515 23.08 -4.12 4.47
N ASP A 516 23.66 -4.79 3.48
CA ASP A 516 23.32 -6.17 3.16
C ASP A 516 21.82 -6.38 2.89
N TRP A 517 21.24 -5.46 2.09
CA TRP A 517 19.84 -5.46 1.69
C TRP A 517 19.42 -6.83 1.17
N LEU A 518 18.36 -7.40 1.77
CA LEU A 518 17.77 -8.70 1.42
C LEU A 518 16.89 -8.57 0.17
N VAL A 519 17.38 -9.07 -0.95
CA VAL A 519 16.70 -8.99 -2.25
C VAL A 519 16.84 -10.30 -3.02
N GLN A 520 15.84 -10.64 -3.82
CA GLN A 520 15.94 -11.70 -4.80
C GLN A 520 16.68 -11.17 -6.03
N ALA A 521 17.89 -11.68 -6.28
CA ALA A 521 18.66 -11.30 -7.45
C ALA A 521 18.31 -12.23 -8.61
N PRO A 522 17.99 -11.68 -9.82
CA PRO A 522 17.74 -12.49 -10.98
C PRO A 522 18.88 -13.47 -11.28
N VAL A 523 18.55 -14.70 -11.60
CA VAL A 523 19.49 -15.71 -12.07
C VAL A 523 19.25 -15.99 -13.56
N LEU A 524 20.26 -16.49 -14.25
CA LEU A 524 20.10 -16.87 -15.65
C LEU A 524 19.03 -17.95 -15.78
N ALA A 525 18.14 -17.81 -16.76
CA ALA A 525 17.06 -18.78 -17.01
C ALA A 525 17.58 -20.21 -17.24
N SER A 526 18.83 -20.37 -17.70
CA SER A 526 19.51 -21.65 -17.88
C SER A 526 19.72 -22.44 -16.58
N TYR A 527 19.66 -21.81 -15.40
CA TYR A 527 19.71 -22.51 -14.12
C TYR A 527 18.44 -23.34 -13.84
N GLY A 528 17.30 -22.96 -14.44
CA GLY A 528 16.03 -23.67 -14.28
C GLY A 528 15.43 -23.63 -12.87
N THR A 529 15.88 -22.67 -12.02
CA THR A 529 15.42 -22.50 -10.64
C THR A 529 14.99 -21.06 -10.40
N ALA A 530 14.17 -20.83 -9.38
CA ALA A 530 13.85 -19.48 -8.92
C ALA A 530 15.08 -18.81 -8.26
N ALA A 531 15.09 -17.48 -8.29
CA ALA A 531 16.15 -16.68 -7.71
C ALA A 531 16.18 -16.79 -6.18
N PRO A 532 17.38 -17.01 -5.57
CA PRO A 532 17.53 -16.98 -4.13
C PRO A 532 17.47 -15.57 -3.57
N TYR A 533 17.22 -15.45 -2.27
CA TYR A 533 17.55 -14.24 -1.53
C TYR A 533 19.06 -14.12 -1.35
N ILE A 534 19.59 -12.92 -1.54
CA ILE A 534 20.97 -12.59 -1.29
C ILE A 534 21.07 -11.32 -0.45
N ASN A 535 22.23 -11.07 0.15
CA ASN A 535 22.59 -9.79 0.74
C ASN A 535 23.11 -8.89 -0.40
N GLY A 536 22.16 -8.31 -1.18
CA GLY A 536 22.39 -7.82 -2.53
C GLY A 536 23.00 -6.42 -2.63
N GLY A 537 23.01 -5.63 -1.56
CA GLY A 537 23.55 -4.26 -1.67
C GLY A 537 23.40 -3.40 -0.42
N ASP A 538 23.77 -2.14 -0.56
CA ASP A 538 23.62 -1.11 0.49
C ASP A 538 22.84 0.08 -0.06
N VAL A 539 21.93 0.61 0.77
CA VAL A 539 21.13 1.80 0.45
C VAL A 539 21.29 2.84 1.54
N VAL A 540 21.50 4.08 1.15
CA VAL A 540 21.62 5.22 2.06
C VAL A 540 20.42 6.14 1.94
N ASN A 541 19.87 6.54 3.07
CA ASN A 541 18.90 7.62 3.21
C ASN A 541 19.49 8.68 4.14
N LYS A 542 19.53 9.92 3.69
CA LYS A 542 19.99 11.06 4.49
C LYS A 542 19.05 12.22 4.32
N GLY A 543 18.77 12.92 5.41
CA GLY A 543 17.82 14.00 5.34
C GLY A 543 17.71 14.82 6.60
N VAL A 544 16.71 15.68 6.58
CA VAL A 544 16.38 16.55 7.70
C VAL A 544 14.89 16.47 7.98
N GLU A 545 14.53 16.58 9.25
CA GLU A 545 13.14 16.66 9.70
C GLU A 545 12.96 17.90 10.56
N LEU A 546 11.90 18.64 10.32
CA LEU A 546 11.54 19.85 11.03
C LEU A 546 10.12 19.72 11.56
N SER A 547 9.93 19.95 12.85
CA SER A 547 8.61 20.09 13.48
C SER A 547 8.50 21.43 14.15
N LEU A 548 7.47 22.20 13.76
CA LEU A 548 7.17 23.53 14.32
C LEU A 548 5.76 23.51 14.91
N GLY A 549 5.66 23.67 16.21
CA GLY A 549 4.39 23.71 16.94
C GLY A 549 4.15 25.05 17.59
N TRP A 550 2.94 25.57 17.47
CA TRP A 550 2.48 26.75 18.22
C TRP A 550 1.21 26.41 18.98
N ARG A 551 1.14 26.78 20.25
CA ARG A 551 -0.06 26.63 21.08
C ARG A 551 -0.23 27.88 21.93
N ASP A 552 -1.44 28.44 21.88
CA ASP A 552 -1.76 29.61 22.71
C ASP A 552 -3.27 29.69 22.96
N ASN A 553 -3.68 30.62 23.83
CA ASN A 553 -5.08 30.95 24.09
C ASN A 553 -5.31 32.45 24.18
N ILE A 554 -6.46 32.88 23.70
CA ILE A 554 -6.96 34.25 23.83
C ILE A 554 -8.32 34.14 24.52
N ASN A 555 -8.36 34.37 25.80
CA ASN A 555 -9.53 34.12 26.66
C ASN A 555 -10.03 32.66 26.49
N ASP A 556 -11.28 32.49 26.03
CA ASP A 556 -11.91 31.17 25.82
C ASP A 556 -11.50 30.53 24.47
N PHE A 557 -10.78 31.24 23.62
CA PHE A 557 -10.33 30.73 22.34
C PHE A 557 -8.96 30.09 22.48
N ASN A 558 -8.89 28.73 22.32
CA ASN A 558 -7.64 27.99 22.31
C ASN A 558 -7.32 27.59 20.88
N TYR A 559 -6.06 27.69 20.48
CA TYR A 559 -5.62 27.27 19.17
C TYR A 559 -4.23 26.65 19.22
N SER A 560 -4.01 25.70 18.31
CA SER A 560 -2.70 25.09 18.10
C SER A 560 -2.48 24.80 16.63
N ALA A 561 -1.24 24.96 16.20
CA ALA A 561 -0.76 24.61 14.88
C ALA A 561 0.48 23.73 15.01
N LEU A 562 0.55 22.67 14.24
CA LEU A 562 1.73 21.81 14.11
C LEU A 562 2.03 21.64 12.64
N ILE A 563 3.27 21.94 12.24
CA ILE A 563 3.78 21.79 10.89
C ILE A 563 4.97 20.85 10.97
N ASN A 564 4.94 19.78 10.18
CA ASN A 564 6.04 18.86 10.02
C ASN A 564 6.52 18.91 8.56
N LEU A 565 7.81 19.04 8.36
CA LEU A 565 8.45 19.03 7.05
C LEU A 565 9.64 18.08 7.10
N SER A 566 9.73 17.16 6.17
CA SER A 566 10.91 16.30 6.02
C SER A 566 11.46 16.38 4.60
N HIS A 567 12.78 16.28 4.49
CA HIS A 567 13.49 16.10 3.24
C HIS A 567 14.34 14.83 3.33
N ASN A 568 14.27 13.98 2.30
CA ASN A 568 15.04 12.75 2.23
C ASN A 568 15.72 12.60 0.86
N LYS A 569 17.01 12.24 0.87
CA LYS A 569 17.73 11.78 -0.31
C LYS A 569 18.04 10.30 -0.17
N ASN A 570 17.54 9.50 -1.11
CA ASN A 570 17.79 8.05 -1.20
C ASN A 570 18.84 7.76 -2.27
N GLU A 571 19.76 6.81 -2.00
CA GLU A 571 20.81 6.42 -2.94
C GLU A 571 21.26 4.98 -2.68
N VAL A 572 21.32 4.16 -3.73
CA VAL A 572 21.96 2.85 -3.71
C VAL A 572 23.47 3.05 -3.77
N THR A 573 24.21 2.61 -2.76
CA THR A 573 25.66 2.85 -2.64
C THR A 573 26.51 1.62 -2.95
N ARG A 574 25.93 0.43 -3.00
CA ARG A 574 26.60 -0.83 -3.36
C ARG A 574 25.56 -1.83 -3.89
N ILE A 575 25.92 -2.54 -4.94
CA ILE A 575 25.25 -3.75 -5.42
C ILE A 575 26.26 -4.88 -5.49
N ALA A 576 25.91 -6.05 -4.99
CA ALA A 576 26.85 -7.17 -4.81
C ALA A 576 27.20 -7.92 -6.10
N ASN A 577 26.45 -7.76 -7.19
CA ASN A 577 26.77 -8.39 -8.48
C ASN A 577 27.82 -7.58 -9.27
N THR A 578 28.40 -8.22 -10.29
CA THR A 578 29.45 -7.60 -11.14
C THR A 578 28.92 -6.48 -12.02
N GLU A 579 27.66 -6.51 -12.37
CA GLU A 579 27.01 -5.52 -13.22
C GLU A 579 26.63 -4.26 -12.43
N LYS A 580 26.57 -4.34 -11.09
CA LYS A 580 26.18 -3.27 -10.17
C LYS A 580 24.75 -2.76 -10.37
N ILE A 581 23.88 -3.63 -10.93
CA ILE A 581 22.49 -3.36 -11.25
C ILE A 581 21.63 -4.54 -10.79
N ILE A 582 20.49 -4.26 -10.20
CA ILE A 582 19.38 -5.21 -10.03
C ILE A 582 18.27 -4.78 -10.96
N HIS A 583 18.01 -5.61 -11.96
CA HIS A 583 16.96 -5.40 -12.94
C HIS A 583 15.58 -5.74 -12.38
N SER A 584 14.56 -4.95 -12.74
CA SER A 584 13.18 -5.30 -12.47
C SER A 584 12.73 -6.47 -13.35
N GLY A 585 12.06 -7.44 -12.74
CA GLY A 585 11.33 -8.50 -13.46
C GLY A 585 9.94 -8.08 -13.95
N VAL A 586 9.46 -6.91 -13.53
CA VAL A 586 8.13 -6.40 -13.87
C VAL A 586 8.12 -5.83 -15.29
N ARG A 587 7.03 -6.09 -16.03
CA ARG A 587 6.83 -5.60 -17.40
C ARG A 587 5.56 -4.77 -17.51
N LEU A 588 5.52 -3.83 -18.42
CA LEU A 588 4.35 -3.04 -18.76
C LEU A 588 3.70 -3.59 -20.03
N GLY A 589 2.62 -4.36 -19.88
CA GLY A 589 1.93 -4.98 -21.00
C GLY A 589 2.81 -5.97 -21.75
N ASN A 590 2.75 -5.91 -23.07
CA ASN A 590 3.60 -6.70 -23.96
C ASN A 590 4.95 -6.04 -24.24
N VAL A 591 5.20 -4.85 -23.68
CA VAL A 591 6.50 -4.17 -23.77
C VAL A 591 7.49 -4.94 -22.92
N ALA A 592 8.44 -5.59 -23.60
CA ALA A 592 9.46 -6.42 -22.93
C ALA A 592 10.54 -5.60 -22.23
N SER A 593 10.48 -4.26 -22.32
CA SER A 593 11.49 -3.37 -21.80
C SER A 593 11.38 -3.23 -20.27
N GLU A 594 12.52 -3.28 -19.63
CA GLU A 594 12.67 -2.87 -18.23
C GLU A 594 12.33 -1.38 -18.09
N PHE A 595 11.64 -1.02 -17.01
CA PHE A 595 11.25 0.37 -16.73
C PHE A 595 11.71 0.88 -15.37
N ALA A 596 12.31 0.03 -14.54
CA ALA A 596 12.83 0.40 -13.21
C ALA A 596 14.07 -0.42 -12.87
N ARG A 597 14.96 0.17 -12.11
CA ARG A 597 16.23 -0.45 -11.67
C ARG A 597 16.60 -0.07 -10.24
N ALA A 598 17.43 -0.91 -9.62
CA ALA A 598 18.30 -0.50 -8.53
C ALA A 598 19.74 -0.53 -9.01
N GLU A 599 20.43 0.61 -8.99
CA GLU A 599 21.76 0.79 -9.55
C GLU A 599 22.61 1.68 -8.65
N GLU A 600 23.92 1.40 -8.55
CA GLU A 600 24.86 2.21 -7.74
C GLU A 600 24.88 3.67 -8.22
N GLY A 601 24.71 4.60 -7.26
CA GLY A 601 24.70 6.05 -7.49
C GLY A 601 23.32 6.64 -7.77
N TYR A 602 22.28 5.82 -7.92
CA TYR A 602 20.93 6.25 -8.21
C TYR A 602 19.97 5.96 -7.03
N PRO A 603 18.80 6.64 -6.97
CA PRO A 603 17.73 6.27 -6.05
C PRO A 603 17.22 4.85 -6.32
N ILE A 604 16.87 4.10 -5.26
CA ILE A 604 16.31 2.76 -5.41
C ILE A 604 14.99 2.80 -6.19
N GLY A 605 14.85 1.93 -7.18
CA GLY A 605 13.61 1.81 -7.96
C GLY A 605 13.32 3.03 -8.85
N TYR A 606 14.35 3.75 -9.29
CA TYR A 606 14.18 4.83 -10.25
C TYR A 606 13.60 4.33 -11.57
N PHE A 607 12.87 5.21 -12.26
CA PHE A 607 12.33 4.91 -13.58
C PHE A 607 13.43 4.99 -14.65
N TYR A 608 13.52 3.93 -15.44
CA TYR A 608 14.54 3.73 -16.46
C TYR A 608 13.93 3.66 -17.84
N GLY A 609 14.35 4.53 -18.74
CA GLY A 609 13.79 4.62 -20.07
C GLY A 609 14.47 5.66 -20.93
N TYR A 610 13.82 6.02 -22.03
CA TYR A 610 14.30 7.00 -22.98
C TYR A 610 13.92 8.42 -22.57
N GLN A 611 14.82 9.36 -22.79
CA GLN A 611 14.50 10.78 -22.74
C GLN A 611 13.95 11.25 -24.08
N THR A 612 13.06 12.24 -24.04
CA THR A 612 12.47 12.82 -25.23
C THR A 612 12.76 14.33 -25.31
N ASP A 613 12.81 14.87 -26.53
CA ASP A 613 13.03 16.29 -26.80
C ASP A 613 11.91 16.84 -27.68
N GLY A 614 10.64 16.58 -27.26
CA GLY A 614 9.44 16.99 -27.99
C GLY A 614 9.12 16.12 -29.20
N LEU A 615 8.46 16.73 -30.19
CA LEU A 615 7.97 16.04 -31.39
C LEU A 615 8.56 16.68 -32.64
N PHE A 616 8.82 15.86 -33.67
CA PHE A 616 9.13 16.37 -34.99
C PHE A 616 7.96 17.18 -35.55
N GLN A 617 8.18 18.41 -35.98
CA GLN A 617 7.10 19.27 -36.50
C GLN A 617 7.02 19.19 -38.02
N THR A 618 8.14 19.06 -38.72
CA THR A 618 8.25 19.06 -40.18
C THR A 618 9.17 17.92 -40.66
N PRO A 619 9.10 17.55 -41.97
CA PRO A 619 10.06 16.58 -42.53
C PRO A 619 11.52 17.10 -42.46
N GLU A 620 11.71 18.42 -42.53
CA GLU A 620 13.02 19.04 -42.39
C GLU A 620 13.60 18.85 -40.99
N ASP A 621 12.74 18.88 -39.95
CA ASP A 621 13.18 18.60 -38.58
C ASP A 621 13.77 17.19 -38.47
N VAL A 622 13.14 16.19 -39.12
CA VAL A 622 13.64 14.81 -39.14
C VAL A 622 15.01 14.74 -39.81
N GLN A 623 15.18 15.38 -40.96
CA GLN A 623 16.44 15.39 -41.72
C GLN A 623 17.57 16.18 -41.00
N ASN A 624 17.20 17.15 -40.20
CA ASN A 624 18.13 17.99 -39.45
C ASN A 624 18.46 17.39 -38.05
N TYR A 625 17.74 16.36 -37.60
CA TYR A 625 18.04 15.67 -36.36
C TYR A 625 19.22 14.72 -36.56
N LYS A 626 20.44 15.20 -36.32
CA LYS A 626 21.71 14.51 -36.61
C LYS A 626 22.59 14.46 -35.36
N ASN A 627 23.40 13.42 -35.28
CA ASN A 627 24.47 13.32 -34.31
C ASN A 627 25.65 14.23 -34.70
N SER A 628 26.72 14.23 -33.88
CA SER A 628 27.92 15.06 -34.12
C SER A 628 28.64 14.72 -35.45
N GLU A 629 28.50 13.50 -35.97
CA GLU A 629 29.07 13.03 -37.23
C GLU A 629 28.19 13.34 -38.46
N GLY A 630 27.01 13.95 -38.25
CA GLY A 630 26.09 14.31 -39.33
C GLY A 630 25.14 13.16 -39.75
N VAL A 631 25.09 12.06 -39.03
CA VAL A 631 24.18 10.93 -39.27
C VAL A 631 22.79 11.30 -38.78
N VAL A 632 21.75 11.09 -39.60
CA VAL A 632 20.34 11.29 -39.17
C VAL A 632 19.96 10.19 -38.19
N ILE A 633 19.65 10.59 -36.96
CA ILE A 633 19.42 9.67 -35.83
C ILE A 633 18.14 8.83 -36.00
N MET A 634 17.07 9.43 -36.48
CA MET A 634 15.75 8.77 -36.65
C MET A 634 15.24 8.93 -38.11
N PRO A 635 15.91 8.34 -39.11
CA PRO A 635 15.62 8.60 -40.55
C PRO A 635 14.21 8.18 -40.99
N ASN A 636 13.57 7.26 -40.25
CA ASN A 636 12.24 6.74 -40.54
C ASN A 636 11.12 7.44 -39.76
N ALA A 637 11.45 8.42 -38.93
CA ALA A 637 10.45 9.18 -38.18
C ALA A 637 9.64 10.06 -39.14
N LEU A 638 8.41 10.33 -38.76
CA LEU A 638 7.51 11.24 -39.48
C LEU A 638 7.17 12.45 -38.63
N PRO A 639 6.74 13.57 -39.21
CA PRO A 639 6.20 14.68 -38.42
C PRO A 639 5.10 14.24 -37.47
N GLY A 640 5.16 14.67 -36.23
CA GLY A 640 4.31 14.24 -35.13
C GLY A 640 4.84 13.05 -34.33
N ASP A 641 5.94 12.41 -34.76
CA ASP A 641 6.59 11.37 -33.96
C ASP A 641 7.44 11.97 -32.85
N VAL A 642 7.64 11.17 -31.82
CA VAL A 642 8.48 11.50 -30.66
C VAL A 642 9.94 11.59 -31.09
N ARG A 643 10.61 12.66 -30.71
CA ARG A 643 12.04 12.83 -30.87
C ARG A 643 12.76 12.29 -29.64
N PHE A 644 13.31 11.08 -29.74
CA PHE A 644 14.10 10.46 -28.68
C PHE A 644 15.53 11.00 -28.71
N VAL A 645 16.16 11.13 -27.52
CA VAL A 645 17.52 11.67 -27.37
C VAL A 645 18.53 10.56 -27.57
N ASP A 646 19.40 10.73 -28.54
CA ASP A 646 20.64 9.94 -28.72
C ASP A 646 21.67 10.42 -27.68
N ARG A 647 21.88 9.62 -26.63
CA ARG A 647 22.72 10.00 -25.48
C ARG A 647 24.20 9.71 -25.69
N ASN A 648 24.49 8.68 -26.43
CA ASN A 648 25.87 8.24 -26.70
C ASN A 648 26.42 8.78 -28.03
N ASP A 649 25.60 9.53 -28.79
CA ASP A 649 25.93 10.19 -30.06
C ASP A 649 26.36 9.21 -31.16
N ASP A 650 25.86 7.92 -31.11
CA ASP A 650 26.19 6.92 -32.10
C ASP A 650 25.27 6.94 -33.35
N GLY A 651 24.25 7.80 -33.34
CA GLY A 651 23.32 8.01 -34.45
C GLY A 651 22.17 6.99 -34.51
N ILE A 652 21.98 6.18 -33.47
CA ILE A 652 20.93 5.15 -33.39
C ILE A 652 20.24 5.26 -32.02
N ILE A 653 18.92 5.16 -31.97
CA ILE A 653 18.18 5.06 -30.71
C ILE A 653 18.08 3.58 -30.29
N ASP A 654 18.86 3.18 -29.30
CA ASP A 654 18.90 1.81 -28.78
C ASP A 654 18.94 1.79 -27.23
N ASP A 655 19.14 0.60 -26.65
CA ASP A 655 19.18 0.42 -25.19
C ASP A 655 20.26 1.23 -24.47
N LYS A 656 21.29 1.72 -25.18
CA LYS A 656 22.36 2.55 -24.60
C LYS A 656 21.93 4.01 -24.37
N ASP A 657 20.82 4.44 -24.99
CA ASP A 657 20.26 5.77 -24.79
C ASP A 657 19.34 5.87 -23.59
N LYS A 658 19.01 4.73 -23.00
CA LYS A 658 18.19 4.69 -21.78
C LYS A 658 18.93 5.23 -20.58
N THR A 659 18.21 5.93 -19.72
CA THR A 659 18.76 6.54 -18.50
C THR A 659 17.70 6.63 -17.42
N MET A 660 18.05 7.20 -16.27
CA MET A 660 17.06 7.63 -15.28
C MET A 660 16.20 8.72 -15.90
N ILE A 661 14.90 8.47 -15.98
CA ILE A 661 13.89 9.43 -16.48
C ILE A 661 13.04 10.03 -15.36
N GLY A 662 13.02 9.41 -14.17
CA GLY A 662 12.30 9.91 -12.99
C GLY A 662 12.45 8.99 -11.78
N LYS A 663 11.81 9.35 -10.67
CA LYS A 663 11.84 8.61 -9.41
C LYS A 663 10.51 8.67 -8.67
N SER A 664 10.11 7.58 -8.05
CA SER A 664 8.88 7.52 -7.26
C SER A 664 9.05 8.01 -5.81
N ASN A 665 10.27 8.02 -5.29
CA ASN A 665 10.55 8.45 -3.93
C ASN A 665 10.49 9.98 -3.82
N PRO A 666 9.63 10.54 -2.93
CA PRO A 666 9.52 11.99 -2.79
C PRO A 666 10.77 12.61 -2.13
N ASP A 667 11.07 13.86 -2.49
CA ASP A 667 12.08 14.65 -1.83
C ASP A 667 11.57 15.28 -0.52
N TYR A 668 10.30 15.71 -0.50
CA TYR A 668 9.71 16.38 0.64
C TYR A 668 8.36 15.80 1.04
N ASN A 669 8.13 15.71 2.35
CA ASN A 669 6.82 15.40 2.92
C ASN A 669 6.40 16.54 3.86
N LEU A 670 5.14 16.95 3.76
CA LEU A 670 4.52 18.03 4.55
C LEU A 670 3.33 17.49 5.32
N GLY A 671 3.27 17.81 6.62
CA GLY A 671 2.11 17.58 7.46
C GLY A 671 1.69 18.88 8.17
N ILE A 672 0.41 19.22 8.15
CA ILE A 672 -0.15 20.39 8.85
C ILE A 672 -1.33 19.91 9.69
N ASN A 673 -1.34 20.29 10.95
CA ASN A 673 -2.45 20.02 11.87
C ASN A 673 -2.80 21.32 12.61
N LEU A 674 -4.05 21.79 12.45
CA LEU A 674 -4.58 22.96 13.11
C LEU A 674 -5.76 22.54 13.98
N ASN A 675 -5.72 22.92 15.26
CA ASN A 675 -6.83 22.70 16.18
C ASN A 675 -7.24 24.01 16.80
N MET A 676 -8.54 24.26 16.88
CA MET A 676 -9.14 25.44 17.47
C MET A 676 -10.33 25.05 18.33
N SER A 677 -10.51 25.72 19.46
CA SER A 677 -11.72 25.51 20.26
C SER A 677 -12.20 26.82 20.87
N TYR A 678 -13.51 27.00 20.92
CA TYR A 678 -14.16 28.19 21.46
C TYR A 678 -15.56 27.86 22.02
N LYS A 679 -15.74 28.05 23.32
CA LYS A 679 -17.05 27.93 24.03
C LYS A 679 -17.84 26.66 23.67
N GLY A 680 -17.17 25.52 23.56
CA GLY A 680 -17.78 24.22 23.22
C GLY A 680 -17.68 23.82 21.75
N PHE A 681 -17.39 24.74 20.86
CA PHE A 681 -16.99 24.43 19.48
C PHE A 681 -15.55 23.92 19.44
N ASP A 682 -15.29 22.96 18.58
CA ASP A 682 -13.95 22.51 18.20
C ASP A 682 -13.85 22.36 16.68
N LEU A 683 -12.72 22.80 16.14
CA LEU A 683 -12.38 22.68 14.70
C LEU A 683 -11.00 22.04 14.58
N THR A 684 -10.93 20.97 13.82
CA THR A 684 -9.68 20.30 13.46
C THR A 684 -9.50 20.32 11.94
N LEU A 685 -8.33 20.78 11.49
CA LEU A 685 -7.92 20.76 10.09
C LEU A 685 -6.61 19.97 9.99
N VAL A 686 -6.57 18.98 9.08
CA VAL A 686 -5.35 18.20 8.81
C VAL A 686 -5.09 18.23 7.30
N ALA A 687 -3.90 18.63 6.93
CA ALA A 687 -3.44 18.58 5.55
C ALA A 687 -2.13 17.79 5.45
N SER A 688 -1.93 17.10 4.35
CA SER A 688 -0.69 16.39 4.01
C SER A 688 -0.26 16.74 2.59
N GLY A 689 1.04 16.71 2.34
CA GLY A 689 1.60 16.96 1.02
C GLY A 689 2.86 16.14 0.77
N VAL A 690 3.09 15.83 -0.49
CA VAL A 690 4.27 15.10 -0.99
C VAL A 690 4.77 15.84 -2.22
N PHE A 691 6.09 16.00 -2.37
CA PHE A 691 6.69 16.76 -3.47
C PHE A 691 7.98 16.13 -3.97
N GLY A 692 8.23 16.27 -5.28
CA GLY A 692 9.47 15.84 -5.93
C GLY A 692 9.52 14.34 -6.22
N ASN A 693 8.37 13.72 -6.44
CA ASN A 693 8.23 12.36 -6.94
C ASN A 693 7.52 12.36 -8.28
N ASP A 694 7.82 11.35 -9.09
CA ASP A 694 7.18 11.09 -10.37
C ASP A 694 6.28 9.87 -10.29
N ILE A 695 5.23 9.84 -11.10
CA ILE A 695 4.33 8.71 -11.29
C ILE A 695 4.44 8.22 -12.72
N LEU A 696 4.71 6.92 -12.89
CA LEU A 696 4.65 6.25 -14.19
C LEU A 696 3.21 5.85 -14.51
N ARG A 697 2.63 6.45 -15.52
CA ARG A 697 1.26 6.23 -15.97
C ARG A 697 1.15 4.95 -16.79
N ALA A 698 0.68 3.86 -16.16
CA ALA A 698 0.64 2.52 -16.74
C ALA A 698 -0.78 1.91 -16.81
N TYR A 699 -1.84 2.65 -16.49
CA TYR A 699 -3.22 2.15 -16.53
C TYR A 699 -3.74 1.89 -17.97
N ARG A 700 -3.03 2.34 -19.00
CA ARG A 700 -3.23 1.99 -20.38
C ARG A 700 -1.95 1.36 -20.92
N MET A 701 -2.08 0.20 -21.59
CA MET A 701 -0.93 -0.45 -22.22
C MET A 701 -0.40 0.43 -23.36
N PRO A 702 0.87 0.80 -23.36
CA PRO A 702 1.41 1.69 -24.39
C PRO A 702 1.26 1.16 -25.83
N ASP A 703 1.33 -0.16 -26.00
CA ASP A 703 1.34 -0.85 -27.28
C ASP A 703 -0.04 -1.30 -27.80
N SER A 704 -1.14 -1.00 -27.06
CA SER A 704 -2.50 -1.40 -27.48
C SER A 704 -3.28 -0.24 -28.09
N PRO A 705 -3.43 -0.19 -29.41
CA PRO A 705 -4.19 0.87 -30.07
C PRO A 705 -5.71 0.72 -29.88
N SER A 706 -6.22 -0.49 -29.59
CA SER A 706 -7.66 -0.76 -29.43
C SER A 706 -8.24 -0.27 -28.11
N GLN A 707 -7.39 0.02 -27.13
CA GLN A 707 -7.81 0.53 -25.83
C GLN A 707 -8.34 1.97 -25.91
N ASN A 708 -9.24 2.32 -24.97
CA ASN A 708 -9.74 3.68 -24.87
C ASN A 708 -8.62 4.67 -24.47
N TYR A 709 -8.88 5.93 -24.66
CA TYR A 709 -7.98 7.03 -24.34
C TYR A 709 -8.64 7.98 -23.34
N THR A 710 -7.84 8.70 -22.58
CA THR A 710 -8.29 9.92 -21.91
C THR A 710 -8.49 11.03 -22.93
N SER A 711 -9.35 12.01 -22.60
CA SER A 711 -9.65 13.14 -23.48
C SER A 711 -8.43 14.02 -23.80
N GLU A 712 -7.32 13.88 -23.07
CA GLU A 712 -6.04 14.52 -23.37
C GLU A 712 -5.54 14.24 -24.78
N ILE A 713 -5.84 13.05 -25.32
CA ILE A 713 -5.45 12.67 -26.68
C ILE A 713 -6.03 13.58 -27.77
N LEU A 714 -7.11 14.30 -27.45
CA LEU A 714 -7.67 15.28 -28.38
C LEU A 714 -6.73 16.47 -28.63
N GLY A 715 -5.77 16.71 -27.72
CA GLY A 715 -4.67 17.69 -27.87
C GLY A 715 -3.43 17.14 -28.57
N ARG A 716 -3.51 16.01 -29.25
CA ARG A 716 -2.39 15.38 -29.99
C ARG A 716 -1.93 16.22 -31.16
N TRP A 717 -0.75 15.90 -31.66
CA TRP A 717 -0.23 16.48 -32.89
C TRP A 717 -1.10 16.09 -34.10
N THR A 718 -1.60 17.07 -34.83
CA THR A 718 -2.39 16.95 -36.06
C THR A 718 -1.82 17.82 -37.21
N GLY A 719 -0.67 18.45 -36.96
CA GLY A 719 0.04 19.32 -37.88
C GLY A 719 1.05 20.20 -37.15
N PRO A 720 1.96 20.87 -37.86
CA PRO A 720 2.99 21.70 -37.27
C PRO A 720 2.43 22.73 -36.27
N GLY A 721 2.98 22.72 -35.04
CA GLY A 721 2.60 23.68 -33.99
C GLY A 721 1.35 23.30 -33.18
N THR A 722 0.64 22.20 -33.50
CA THR A 722 -0.58 21.80 -32.75
C THR A 722 -0.27 21.13 -31.43
N SER A 723 0.84 20.40 -31.31
CA SER A 723 1.35 19.81 -30.08
C SER A 723 2.86 19.62 -30.14
N ASN A 724 3.52 19.67 -28.98
CA ASN A 724 4.92 19.25 -28.82
C ASN A 724 5.10 18.22 -27.69
N SER A 725 4.00 17.68 -27.12
CA SER A 725 4.02 16.74 -26.00
C SER A 725 3.19 15.49 -26.25
N ILE A 726 2.10 15.56 -27.01
CA ILE A 726 1.25 14.42 -27.32
C ILE A 726 1.45 14.07 -28.81
N PRO A 727 2.06 12.90 -29.11
CA PRO A 727 2.42 12.57 -30.47
C PRO A 727 1.22 12.30 -31.37
N ARG A 728 1.44 12.21 -32.68
CA ARG A 728 0.45 11.75 -33.65
C ARG A 728 -0.05 10.35 -33.31
N ILE A 729 -1.27 10.05 -33.65
CA ILE A 729 -1.86 8.72 -33.50
C ILE A 729 -1.32 7.76 -34.56
N SER A 730 -1.04 6.55 -34.16
CA SER A 730 -0.68 5.42 -35.01
C SER A 730 -1.57 4.22 -34.67
N SER A 731 -1.97 3.42 -35.63
CA SER A 731 -2.75 2.18 -35.43
C SER A 731 -1.86 0.95 -35.30
N GLY A 732 -0.65 0.99 -35.87
CA GLY A 732 0.33 -0.10 -35.78
C GLY A 732 1.14 -0.11 -34.49
N ASN A 733 2.04 -1.07 -34.36
CA ASN A 733 3.07 -1.05 -33.33
C ASN A 733 4.11 0.02 -33.67
N HIS A 734 4.21 1.06 -32.89
CA HIS A 734 5.02 2.25 -33.17
C HIS A 734 5.92 2.58 -31.96
N ILE A 735 7.15 3.09 -32.25
CA ILE A 735 8.14 3.45 -31.22
C ILE A 735 7.60 4.49 -30.23
N ASN A 736 6.74 5.42 -30.68
CA ASN A 736 6.08 6.40 -29.79
C ASN A 736 5.35 5.76 -28.62
N ARG A 737 4.95 4.47 -28.72
CA ARG A 737 4.19 3.73 -27.71
C ARG A 737 4.97 2.58 -27.11
N SER A 738 5.82 1.91 -27.89
CA SER A 738 6.56 0.74 -27.43
C SER A 738 7.79 1.08 -26.61
N TYR A 739 8.29 2.31 -26.72
CA TYR A 739 9.43 2.80 -25.93
C TYR A 739 8.94 3.44 -24.64
N ILE A 740 9.39 2.90 -23.50
CA ILE A 740 9.16 3.51 -22.19
C ILE A 740 10.01 4.78 -22.11
N SER A 741 9.36 5.93 -21.92
CA SER A 741 10.01 7.22 -21.93
C SER A 741 9.39 8.18 -20.90
N ASP A 742 10.00 9.34 -20.74
CA ASP A 742 9.50 10.43 -19.89
C ASP A 742 8.13 10.96 -20.27
N LEU A 743 7.60 10.67 -21.46
CA LEU A 743 6.22 10.93 -21.85
C LEU A 743 5.16 10.22 -20.99
N TYR A 744 5.54 9.12 -20.34
CA TYR A 744 4.67 8.37 -19.43
C TYR A 744 4.81 8.80 -17.98
N LEU A 745 5.71 9.75 -17.70
CA LEU A 745 5.93 10.27 -16.36
C LEU A 745 5.15 11.57 -16.14
N GLU A 746 4.57 11.68 -14.98
CA GLU A 746 3.91 12.90 -14.52
C GLU A 746 4.39 13.25 -13.11
N ASP A 747 4.41 14.55 -12.79
CA ASP A 747 4.69 15.03 -11.45
C ASP A 747 3.63 14.50 -10.47
N GLY A 748 4.08 13.69 -9.51
CA GLY A 748 3.26 13.10 -8.46
C GLY A 748 3.05 14.01 -7.24
N SER A 749 3.54 15.23 -7.27
CA SER A 749 3.42 16.18 -6.15
C SER A 749 1.96 16.54 -5.88
N TYR A 750 1.60 16.62 -4.60
CA TYR A 750 0.25 17.04 -4.19
C TYR A 750 0.20 17.66 -2.80
N VAL A 751 -0.87 18.40 -2.53
CA VAL A 751 -1.32 18.78 -1.20
C VAL A 751 -2.78 18.38 -1.04
N ARG A 752 -3.09 17.62 0.03
CA ARG A 752 -4.43 17.11 0.32
C ARG A 752 -4.95 17.67 1.63
N MET A 753 -6.17 18.20 1.63
CA MET A 753 -6.93 18.45 2.85
C MET A 753 -7.50 17.12 3.36
N SER A 754 -6.73 16.44 4.23
CA SER A 754 -7.01 15.08 4.65
C SER A 754 -8.18 14.96 5.62
N ASN A 755 -8.39 15.98 6.49
CA ASN A 755 -9.51 16.02 7.42
C ASN A 755 -9.92 17.43 7.77
N VAL A 756 -11.24 17.66 7.80
CA VAL A 756 -11.89 18.87 8.35
C VAL A 756 -13.00 18.38 9.26
N THR A 757 -12.91 18.66 10.55
CA THR A 757 -13.94 18.26 11.54
C THR A 757 -14.35 19.46 12.37
N LEU A 758 -15.65 19.74 12.40
CA LEU A 758 -16.28 20.75 13.25
C LEU A 758 -17.23 20.05 14.22
N GLY A 759 -16.95 20.21 15.51
CA GLY A 759 -17.75 19.65 16.59
C GLY A 759 -18.32 20.70 17.52
N TYR A 760 -19.35 20.30 18.27
CA TYR A 760 -19.91 21.07 19.37
C TYR A 760 -20.28 20.16 20.55
N ASP A 761 -19.81 20.53 21.73
CA ASP A 761 -20.16 19.83 22.99
C ASP A 761 -21.41 20.48 23.64
N PHE A 762 -22.56 19.85 23.47
CA PHE A 762 -23.85 20.30 24.00
C PHE A 762 -23.92 20.31 25.54
N LYS A 763 -23.01 19.61 26.25
CA LYS A 763 -22.89 19.74 27.71
C LYS A 763 -22.53 21.16 28.14
N LYS A 764 -21.85 21.93 27.29
CA LYS A 764 -21.56 23.35 27.52
C LYS A 764 -22.80 24.23 27.50
N LEU A 765 -23.79 23.85 26.65
CA LEU A 765 -25.07 24.55 26.54
C LEU A 765 -26.07 24.09 27.63
N TRP A 766 -26.20 22.79 27.82
CA TRP A 766 -27.16 22.16 28.72
C TRP A 766 -26.44 21.46 29.87
N LYS A 767 -26.07 22.23 30.91
CA LYS A 767 -25.31 21.74 32.08
C LYS A 767 -26.05 20.67 32.87
N SER A 768 -27.39 20.61 32.78
CA SER A 768 -28.27 19.63 33.44
C SER A 768 -28.25 18.23 32.85
N LEU A 769 -27.65 18.01 31.65
CA LEU A 769 -27.55 16.70 31.08
C LEU A 769 -26.81 15.71 32.03
N PRO A 770 -27.26 14.47 32.17
CA PRO A 770 -26.65 13.48 33.07
C PRO A 770 -25.32 12.89 32.51
N PHE A 771 -24.80 13.45 31.44
CA PHE A 771 -23.58 13.00 30.74
C PHE A 771 -22.38 13.88 31.10
N GLU A 772 -21.18 13.34 31.05
CA GLU A 772 -19.93 14.10 31.16
C GLU A 772 -19.65 14.91 29.89
N GLN A 773 -19.98 14.34 28.73
CA GLN A 773 -19.84 14.95 27.40
C GLN A 773 -20.95 14.51 26.47
N VAL A 774 -21.44 15.42 25.64
CA VAL A 774 -22.37 15.13 24.53
C VAL A 774 -21.91 15.95 23.32
N ARG A 775 -21.00 15.40 22.53
CA ARG A 775 -20.43 16.07 21.37
C ARG A 775 -21.03 15.50 20.08
N PHE A 776 -21.59 16.38 19.23
CA PHE A 776 -21.91 16.06 17.84
C PHE A 776 -20.91 16.76 16.92
N TYR A 777 -20.62 16.13 15.79
CA TYR A 777 -19.69 16.70 14.82
C TYR A 777 -20.07 16.35 13.38
N ILE A 778 -19.61 17.20 12.47
CA ILE A 778 -19.55 16.93 11.05
C ILE A 778 -18.09 16.82 10.63
N SER A 779 -17.78 15.93 9.73
CA SER A 779 -16.42 15.73 9.26
C SER A 779 -16.40 15.48 7.75
N ALA A 780 -15.39 16.02 7.11
CA ALA A 780 -15.06 15.71 5.71
C ALA A 780 -13.63 15.18 5.65
N GLN A 781 -13.46 14.00 5.05
CA GLN A 781 -12.12 13.45 4.79
C GLN A 781 -11.80 13.55 3.29
N ASN A 782 -10.51 13.81 3.00
CA ASN A 782 -9.99 13.99 1.65
C ASN A 782 -10.82 15.01 0.84
N LEU A 783 -11.12 16.15 1.48
CA LEU A 783 -12.06 17.15 0.97
C LEU A 783 -11.67 17.65 -0.42
N PHE A 784 -10.37 17.93 -0.63
CA PHE A 784 -9.79 18.25 -1.92
C PHE A 784 -8.29 17.91 -1.95
N THR A 785 -7.78 17.71 -3.18
CA THR A 785 -6.35 17.49 -3.45
C THR A 785 -5.94 18.47 -4.56
N ILE A 786 -4.87 19.20 -4.32
CA ILE A 786 -4.23 20.08 -5.30
C ILE A 786 -3.05 19.29 -5.87
N THR A 787 -3.05 19.01 -7.16
CA THR A 787 -2.02 18.22 -7.84
C THR A 787 -2.01 18.53 -9.34
N GLY A 788 -0.85 18.41 -9.96
CA GLY A 788 -0.68 18.43 -11.42
C GLY A 788 -0.97 17.06 -12.07
N TYR A 789 -1.01 15.97 -11.26
CA TYR A 789 -1.20 14.63 -11.78
C TYR A 789 -2.56 14.45 -12.48
N SER A 790 -2.53 13.93 -13.72
CA SER A 790 -3.74 13.76 -14.55
C SER A 790 -4.62 12.61 -14.11
N GLY A 791 -4.06 11.55 -13.49
CA GLY A 791 -4.75 10.35 -13.01
C GLY A 791 -5.79 10.61 -11.92
N MET A 792 -6.39 9.54 -11.40
CA MET A 792 -7.48 9.63 -10.42
C MET A 792 -7.01 10.07 -9.04
N ASP A 793 -5.84 9.61 -8.62
CA ASP A 793 -5.25 9.91 -7.30
C ASP A 793 -3.73 9.90 -7.42
N PRO A 794 -3.01 10.94 -6.94
CA PRO A 794 -1.54 10.96 -6.95
C PRO A 794 -0.90 10.05 -5.89
N GLU A 795 -1.68 9.52 -4.94
CA GLU A 795 -1.18 8.62 -3.89
C GLU A 795 -1.11 7.19 -4.42
N ILE A 796 -0.08 6.91 -5.23
CA ILE A 796 0.15 5.62 -5.87
C ILE A 796 1.10 4.78 -5.03
N GLY A 797 0.65 3.58 -4.66
CA GLY A 797 1.45 2.62 -3.91
C GLY A 797 2.32 1.73 -4.81
N THR A 798 2.63 0.53 -4.31
CA THR A 798 3.32 -0.53 -5.06
C THR A 798 2.34 -1.66 -5.36
N SER A 799 2.34 -2.14 -6.61
CA SER A 799 1.53 -3.29 -7.05
C SER A 799 2.28 -4.21 -7.99
N THR A 800 3.60 -4.04 -8.06
CA THR A 800 4.44 -4.76 -9.01
C THR A 800 4.87 -6.14 -8.51
N GLY A 801 4.68 -6.45 -7.23
CA GLY A 801 5.22 -7.65 -6.57
C GLY A 801 6.68 -7.49 -6.11
N GLU A 802 7.39 -6.45 -6.56
CA GLU A 802 8.74 -6.07 -6.14
C GLU A 802 8.65 -4.87 -5.18
N ASN A 803 8.92 -5.09 -3.90
CA ASN A 803 8.70 -4.10 -2.83
C ASN A 803 9.57 -2.83 -2.93
N TRP A 804 10.59 -2.84 -3.79
CA TRP A 804 11.50 -1.72 -4.01
C TRP A 804 11.06 -0.82 -5.19
N ILE A 805 9.99 -1.17 -5.93
CA ILE A 805 9.39 -0.38 -7.01
C ILE A 805 8.04 0.15 -6.55
N SER A 806 7.83 1.45 -6.68
CA SER A 806 6.58 2.14 -6.37
C SER A 806 6.27 3.22 -7.41
N GLY A 807 5.13 3.91 -7.29
CA GLY A 807 4.77 5.03 -8.17
C GLY A 807 4.35 4.63 -9.58
N VAL A 808 3.92 3.38 -9.80
CA VAL A 808 3.41 2.90 -11.10
C VAL A 808 1.89 2.81 -11.03
N ASP A 809 1.18 3.65 -11.76
CA ASP A 809 -0.29 3.67 -11.77
C ASP A 809 -0.86 2.67 -12.78
N PHE A 810 -1.26 1.51 -12.29
CA PHE A 810 -2.00 0.48 -13.05
C PHE A 810 -3.54 0.67 -13.02
N GLY A 811 -4.05 1.84 -12.64
CA GLY A 811 -5.46 2.06 -12.35
C GLY A 811 -5.78 1.71 -10.90
N PHE A 812 -5.12 2.39 -9.97
CA PHE A 812 -5.34 2.20 -8.54
C PHE A 812 -6.76 2.61 -8.13
N TYR A 813 -7.26 1.93 -7.10
CA TYR A 813 -8.50 2.31 -6.45
C TYR A 813 -8.29 3.64 -5.72
N PRO A 814 -8.95 4.74 -6.14
CA PRO A 814 -8.66 6.06 -5.62
C PRO A 814 -9.16 6.24 -4.18
N THR A 815 -8.50 7.09 -3.43
CA THR A 815 -8.92 7.47 -2.07
C THR A 815 -10.27 8.20 -2.13
N PRO A 816 -11.30 7.77 -1.37
CA PRO A 816 -12.62 8.39 -1.41
C PRO A 816 -12.64 9.76 -0.71
N ARG A 817 -13.46 10.68 -1.22
CA ARG A 817 -13.95 11.82 -0.48
C ARG A 817 -15.10 11.37 0.41
N THR A 818 -15.00 11.60 1.71
CA THR A 818 -15.97 11.10 2.69
C THR A 818 -16.59 12.25 3.48
N PHE A 819 -17.91 12.26 3.60
CA PHE A 819 -18.65 13.18 4.48
C PHE A 819 -19.35 12.39 5.57
N MET A 820 -19.20 12.82 6.81
CA MET A 820 -19.69 12.09 7.98
C MET A 820 -20.40 13.02 8.96
N VAL A 821 -21.37 12.47 9.66
CA VAL A 821 -21.95 13.02 10.87
C VAL A 821 -21.74 12.05 12.01
N GLY A 822 -21.34 12.53 13.16
CA GLY A 822 -21.02 11.65 14.29
C GLY A 822 -21.34 12.24 15.64
N ALA A 823 -21.33 11.35 16.63
CA ALA A 823 -21.56 11.67 18.04
C ALA A 823 -20.54 10.97 18.95
N SER A 824 -20.08 11.70 19.97
CA SER A 824 -19.30 11.16 21.08
C SER A 824 -20.01 11.51 22.39
N ILE A 825 -20.44 10.48 23.11
CA ILE A 825 -21.21 10.61 24.34
C ILE A 825 -20.46 9.89 25.47
N LYS A 826 -20.22 10.59 26.56
CA LYS A 826 -19.55 10.04 27.75
C LYS A 826 -20.43 10.17 28.96
N PHE A 827 -20.64 9.05 29.67
CA PHE A 827 -21.41 8.90 30.89
C PHE A 827 -20.55 8.91 32.13
#